data_bf618ad0fcab3cbb10be764ff4820dc1
#
_entry.id   bf618ad0fcab3cbb10be764ff4820dc1
#
_cell.length_a   1.000
_cell.length_b   1.000
_cell.length_c   1.000
_cell.angle_alpha   90.00
_cell.angle_beta   90.00
_cell.angle_gamma   90.00
#
_symmetry.space_group_name_H-M   'P 1'
#
loop_
_entity.id
_entity.type
_entity.pdbx_description
1 polymer ?
#
loop_
_entity_poly.entity_id
_entity_poly.type
_entity_poly.pdbx_seq_one_letter_code
_entity_poly.pdbx_strand_id
1 'polypeptide(L)'
;MRYNALMTAMMTCAVAIPVQGNNHSGTGKIDEQKTDTALVIDEVEVISNSRKASALKIDVPAKYMPVSTNTIPSQTLQHRNITDIQTASRYLPGVRVRQTYGAFQQISVRGFDHSIIMLDGVRDERSSIDNSYPFMDLSAVERIELIKGPQSVLYGTSAVGGVLNVVRKAPSTKTGGFTKLAYGSWNNLNATIGYGGKFIGPFNYLAMVNYQHTDGWRDNERYRRSGYLTIGGNMTQKDELTLRLGGQGDTYATEIGLPPMLTYDVYSASTGKVALPAFTQQKGLDKENRYNSHSDFMKNNNFNVSLDYKHEFGEYAKLSDRLSYSYDDIDYFGTESLDYLTSNEPIYDTYFMSGEKKKYICLDSIYYSYPLRFSHVAKTLNNQIELSGVLNTGSVKHNYLVGYSLIYLRRCTYKGYNFKGDGTDTPETSDVWGTALGAHGSIYDAESLGWMKTKFSAVTPQIRLQNGFYFHDVLDINKHWKAMVSARFDLYKYRNTSLATIDGKRDFDDIPKSEYKGMSTQAFTYKAGVVYLPVENLSLYASYGTYFKPIYTIYSPTTIYIDRDGKEFFPDDNGGEVFKPENGGQFEFGLKYEVNSQLTVNASVFSINKRNMNVNLGKVMVMEIDKNTNEEKQVQKTVTGQVGRMRSTGFDLDITWEPVKNLSLTSGYGFTDAKYKSIANNEYLKDYNLKGNQFAYIPKNTFYFLGDYTVPTGAVRGLGFNVSVSWQDKVYRNTANDSQFDGYWITDLGISYEIPRNHIRLGFNVNNLFNTDYFNQSLGNQFVPSEPTNWMASISYKF
;
A
#
# COMPACT_ATOMS: atom_id res chain seq x y z
N MET A 1 -0.17 -19.25 -20.03
CA MET A 1 0.98 -19.67 -20.88
C MET A 1 1.62 -18.53 -21.69
N ARG A 2 0.87 -17.63 -22.36
CA ARG A 2 1.48 -16.55 -23.20
C ARG A 2 2.28 -15.51 -22.43
N TYR A 3 1.97 -15.22 -21.18
CA TYR A 3 2.67 -14.21 -20.35
C TYR A 3 3.98 -14.71 -19.72
N ASN A 4 4.06 -16.01 -19.42
CA ASN A 4 5.32 -16.60 -18.97
C ASN A 4 6.40 -16.53 -20.06
N ALA A 5 6.00 -16.61 -21.35
CA ALA A 5 6.91 -16.48 -22.47
C ALA A 5 7.47 -15.04 -22.61
N LEU A 6 6.68 -14.00 -22.32
CA LEU A 6 7.15 -12.61 -22.38
C LEU A 6 8.11 -12.29 -21.23
N MET A 7 7.83 -12.76 -20.03
CA MET A 7 8.75 -12.64 -18.89
C MET A 7 10.05 -13.43 -19.10
N THR A 8 9.95 -14.63 -19.64
CA THR A 8 11.12 -15.44 -20.01
C THR A 8 11.92 -14.76 -21.13
N ALA A 9 11.26 -14.14 -22.12
CA ALA A 9 11.93 -13.38 -23.18
C ALA A 9 12.63 -12.12 -22.63
N MET A 10 12.04 -11.39 -21.66
CA MET A 10 12.70 -10.26 -21.00
C MET A 10 13.93 -10.70 -20.18
N MET A 11 13.86 -11.84 -19.49
CA MET A 11 14.99 -12.41 -18.76
C MET A 11 16.09 -12.91 -19.71
N THR A 12 15.72 -13.51 -20.84
CA THR A 12 16.67 -14.05 -21.83
C THR A 12 17.36 -12.92 -22.60
N CYS A 13 16.67 -11.82 -22.93
CA CYS A 13 17.29 -10.64 -23.55
C CYS A 13 18.29 -9.93 -22.64
N ALA A 14 18.09 -9.92 -21.33
CA ALA A 14 19.04 -9.30 -20.39
C ALA A 14 20.34 -10.10 -20.24
N VAL A 15 20.32 -11.41 -20.50
CA VAL A 15 21.48 -12.32 -20.38
C VAL A 15 22.28 -12.40 -21.68
N ALA A 16 21.70 -12.02 -22.84
CA ALA A 16 22.29 -12.19 -24.16
C ALA A 16 23.02 -10.94 -24.69
N ILE A 17 23.45 -10.00 -23.86
CA ILE A 17 24.28 -8.87 -24.31
C ILE A 17 25.73 -9.33 -24.37
N PRO A 18 26.36 -9.41 -25.58
CA PRO A 18 27.75 -9.80 -25.68
C PRO A 18 28.66 -8.71 -25.10
N VAL A 19 29.48 -9.09 -24.16
CA VAL A 19 30.58 -8.24 -23.68
C VAL A 19 31.64 -8.21 -24.81
N GLN A 20 31.56 -7.23 -25.69
CA GLN A 20 32.68 -6.92 -26.61
C GLN A 20 33.70 -6.05 -25.86
N GLY A 21 34.70 -6.66 -25.31
CA GLY A 21 35.87 -5.96 -24.81
C GLY A 21 36.68 -5.34 -25.99
N ASN A 22 36.61 -4.03 -26.13
CA ASN A 22 37.50 -3.29 -27.02
C ASN A 22 38.86 -3.08 -26.32
N ASN A 23 39.87 -3.88 -26.70
CA ASN A 23 41.23 -3.59 -26.40
C ASN A 23 41.72 -2.40 -27.24
N HIS A 24 41.77 -1.22 -26.64
CA HIS A 24 42.54 -0.10 -27.15
C HIS A 24 43.80 0.11 -26.29
N SER A 25 44.91 -0.37 -26.82
CA SER A 25 46.24 0.02 -26.37
C SER A 25 46.53 1.45 -26.84
N GLY A 26 46.43 2.40 -25.93
CA GLY A 26 46.83 3.78 -26.13
C GLY A 26 47.61 4.28 -24.93
N THR A 27 48.93 4.40 -25.06
CA THR A 27 49.81 5.02 -24.06
C THR A 27 49.55 6.52 -24.01
N GLY A 28 48.81 6.95 -23.00
CA GLY A 28 48.61 8.36 -22.62
C GLY A 28 48.82 8.53 -21.14
N LYS A 29 49.67 9.46 -20.78
CA LYS A 29 49.97 9.84 -19.38
C LYS A 29 48.69 10.11 -18.62
N ILE A 30 48.49 9.39 -17.53
CA ILE A 30 47.35 9.56 -16.60
C ILE A 30 47.66 10.72 -15.67
N ASP A 31 46.87 11.78 -15.79
CA ASP A 31 46.83 12.88 -14.83
C ASP A 31 46.18 12.36 -13.55
N GLU A 32 46.93 12.28 -12.45
CA GLU A 32 46.49 11.67 -11.17
C GLU A 32 45.48 12.49 -10.35
N GLN A 33 44.86 13.53 -10.92
CA GLN A 33 43.95 14.40 -10.14
C GLN A 33 42.44 14.27 -10.41
N LYS A 34 41.94 13.25 -11.11
CA LYS A 34 40.51 13.09 -11.44
C LYS A 34 39.79 11.90 -10.83
N THR A 35 40.32 11.23 -9.83
CA THR A 35 39.74 10.00 -9.27
C THR A 35 38.94 10.19 -7.95
N ASP A 36 38.82 11.41 -7.43
CA ASP A 36 38.11 11.62 -6.15
C ASP A 36 36.64 12.04 -6.27
N THR A 37 36.12 12.20 -7.50
CA THR A 37 34.74 12.69 -7.71
C THR A 37 33.64 11.61 -7.68
N ALA A 38 33.97 10.33 -7.71
CA ALA A 38 32.96 9.24 -7.74
C ALA A 38 32.34 8.93 -6.37
N LEU A 39 33.01 9.29 -5.27
CA LEU A 39 32.49 9.07 -3.90
C LEU A 39 31.61 10.22 -3.37
N VAL A 40 31.62 11.39 -4.02
CA VAL A 40 30.90 12.60 -3.57
C VAL A 40 29.45 12.63 -4.14
N ILE A 41 29.12 11.83 -5.12
CA ILE A 41 27.82 11.91 -5.83
C ILE A 41 26.66 11.34 -5.00
N ASP A 42 26.91 10.35 -4.13
CA ASP A 42 25.82 9.68 -3.38
C ASP A 42 25.29 10.54 -2.21
N GLU A 43 26.07 11.43 -1.62
CA GLU A 43 25.66 12.23 -0.47
C GLU A 43 24.81 13.46 -0.82
N VAL A 44 25.14 14.12 -1.93
CA VAL A 44 24.34 15.25 -2.45
C VAL A 44 22.95 14.78 -2.92
N GLU A 45 22.82 13.50 -3.21
CA GLU A 45 21.59 12.91 -3.74
C GLU A 45 20.49 12.75 -2.68
N VAL A 46 20.81 12.48 -1.42
CA VAL A 46 19.82 12.32 -0.34
C VAL A 46 19.07 13.62 -0.07
N ILE A 47 19.77 14.73 0.13
CA ILE A 47 19.13 16.03 0.35
C ILE A 47 18.51 16.57 -0.94
N SER A 48 19.18 16.40 -2.10
CA SER A 48 18.61 16.81 -3.39
C SER A 48 17.30 16.08 -3.70
N ASN A 49 17.20 14.78 -3.41
CA ASN A 49 16.00 14.00 -3.63
C ASN A 49 14.88 14.34 -2.63
N SER A 50 15.20 14.75 -1.41
CA SER A 50 14.21 15.23 -0.44
C SER A 50 13.53 16.54 -0.88
N ARG A 51 14.17 17.29 -1.80
CA ARG A 51 13.66 18.57 -2.34
C ARG A 51 12.78 18.42 -3.58
N LYS A 52 12.75 17.24 -4.21
CA LYS A 52 11.94 16.97 -5.40
C LYS A 52 10.78 16.05 -5.04
N ALA A 53 9.58 16.48 -5.38
CA ALA A 53 8.39 15.65 -5.32
C ALA A 53 7.72 15.65 -6.70
N SER A 54 8.13 14.72 -7.55
CA SER A 54 7.63 14.61 -8.93
C SER A 54 6.10 14.44 -8.98
N ALA A 55 5.54 13.87 -7.91
CA ALA A 55 4.10 13.74 -7.74
C ALA A 55 3.36 15.08 -7.53
N LEU A 56 4.03 16.22 -7.44
CA LEU A 56 3.37 17.54 -7.46
C LEU A 56 3.11 18.07 -8.89
N LYS A 57 3.64 17.42 -9.92
CA LYS A 57 3.39 17.67 -11.36
C LYS A 57 3.88 19.02 -11.89
N ILE A 58 4.43 19.87 -11.03
CA ILE A 58 4.92 21.21 -11.39
C ILE A 58 6.38 21.38 -10.98
N ASP A 59 7.16 22.02 -11.81
CA ASP A 59 8.61 22.18 -11.61
C ASP A 59 8.90 23.47 -10.84
N VAL A 60 8.52 23.48 -9.57
CA VAL A 60 8.84 24.56 -8.62
C VAL A 60 9.53 23.99 -7.39
N PRO A 61 10.38 24.77 -6.70
CA PRO A 61 10.99 24.32 -5.46
C PRO A 61 9.96 23.85 -4.42
N ALA A 62 10.21 22.72 -3.76
CA ALA A 62 9.29 22.16 -2.76
C ALA A 62 8.97 23.15 -1.62
N LYS A 63 9.88 24.07 -1.31
CA LYS A 63 9.66 25.14 -0.31
C LYS A 63 8.56 26.13 -0.70
N TYR A 64 8.19 26.23 -1.99
CA TYR A 64 7.09 27.09 -2.46
C TYR A 64 5.74 26.38 -2.51
N MET A 65 5.72 25.10 -2.21
CA MET A 65 4.49 24.28 -2.22
C MET A 65 3.89 24.19 -0.82
N PRO A 66 2.61 24.59 -0.63
CA PRO A 66 1.94 24.54 0.67
C PRO A 66 1.40 23.12 0.96
N VAL A 67 2.30 22.14 1.01
CA VAL A 67 1.99 20.73 1.26
C VAL A 67 3.15 20.05 2.01
N SER A 68 2.85 19.08 2.86
CA SER A 68 3.83 18.21 3.52
C SER A 68 4.22 17.06 2.60
N THR A 69 5.53 16.85 2.43
CA THR A 69 6.09 15.77 1.61
C THR A 69 7.23 15.06 2.34
N ASN A 70 7.36 13.75 2.10
CA ASN A 70 8.49 12.94 2.57
C ASN A 70 9.06 12.14 1.41
N THR A 71 10.34 11.80 1.47
CA THR A 71 11.00 10.98 0.47
C THR A 71 11.93 9.97 1.13
N ILE A 72 11.84 8.70 0.70
CA ILE A 72 12.80 7.64 1.05
C ILE A 72 13.64 7.37 -0.19
N PRO A 73 14.94 7.70 -0.20
CA PRO A 73 15.81 7.46 -1.35
C PRO A 73 16.22 5.99 -1.48
N SER A 74 16.63 5.58 -2.67
CA SER A 74 17.08 4.21 -2.96
C SER A 74 18.25 3.77 -2.07
N GLN A 75 19.13 4.67 -1.68
CA GLN A 75 20.23 4.41 -0.79
C GLN A 75 19.76 3.85 0.56
N THR A 76 18.76 4.46 1.19
CA THR A 76 18.13 3.96 2.42
C THR A 76 17.58 2.54 2.24
N LEU A 77 16.90 2.28 1.11
CA LEU A 77 16.34 0.96 0.80
C LEU A 77 17.45 -0.08 0.62
N GLN A 78 18.51 0.25 -0.10
CA GLN A 78 19.60 -0.66 -0.45
C GLN A 78 20.51 -0.97 0.74
N HIS A 79 20.88 0.05 1.55
CA HIS A 79 21.80 -0.11 2.68
C HIS A 79 21.19 -0.95 3.82
N ARG A 80 19.86 -0.92 3.96
CA ARG A 80 19.10 -1.67 4.96
C ARG A 80 18.42 -2.93 4.42
N ASN A 81 18.67 -3.29 3.14
CA ASN A 81 18.05 -4.42 2.46
C ASN A 81 16.51 -4.42 2.53
N ILE A 82 15.89 -3.24 2.42
CA ILE A 82 14.44 -3.08 2.43
C ILE A 82 13.88 -3.46 1.07
N THR A 83 12.99 -4.45 1.03
CA THR A 83 12.44 -5.03 -0.21
C THR A 83 10.93 -4.84 -0.36
N ASP A 84 10.26 -4.27 0.64
CA ASP A 84 8.81 -4.07 0.67
C ASP A 84 8.39 -2.72 1.27
N ILE A 85 7.17 -2.28 0.91
CA ILE A 85 6.62 -0.99 1.35
C ILE A 85 6.30 -1.00 2.85
N GLN A 86 5.94 -2.14 3.44
CA GLN A 86 5.61 -2.21 4.87
C GLN A 86 6.82 -1.83 5.72
N THR A 87 7.98 -2.42 5.43
CA THR A 87 9.23 -2.08 6.11
C THR A 87 9.65 -0.63 5.83
N ALA A 88 9.56 -0.19 4.57
CA ALA A 88 9.88 1.19 4.19
C ALA A 88 8.99 2.22 4.93
N SER A 89 7.72 1.91 5.17
CA SER A 89 6.76 2.82 5.81
C SER A 89 7.11 3.15 7.27
N ARG A 90 7.95 2.35 7.94
CA ARG A 90 8.44 2.66 9.29
C ARG A 90 9.18 4.00 9.35
N TYR A 91 9.68 4.47 8.21
CA TYR A 91 10.43 5.72 8.05
C TYR A 91 9.58 6.85 7.44
N LEU A 92 8.25 6.74 7.55
CA LEU A 92 7.30 7.76 7.11
C LEU A 92 6.36 8.12 8.27
N PRO A 93 6.49 9.30 8.91
CA PRO A 93 5.66 9.64 10.06
C PRO A 93 4.20 9.80 9.66
N GLY A 94 3.31 9.32 10.54
CA GLY A 94 1.87 9.33 10.29
C GLY A 94 1.41 8.32 9.23
N VAL A 95 2.28 7.38 8.82
CA VAL A 95 1.97 6.28 7.90
C VAL A 95 1.98 4.96 8.65
N ARG A 96 1.05 4.11 8.30
CA ARG A 96 1.06 2.71 8.69
C ARG A 96 0.70 1.83 7.50
N VAL A 97 1.47 0.78 7.30
CA VAL A 97 1.12 -0.30 6.37
C VAL A 97 0.77 -1.53 7.18
N ARG A 98 -0.41 -2.04 6.95
CA ARG A 98 -0.94 -3.25 7.57
C ARG A 98 -1.04 -4.33 6.50
N GLN A 99 -0.58 -5.52 6.83
CA GLN A 99 -0.82 -6.70 6.02
C GLN A 99 -2.21 -7.24 6.31
N THR A 100 -2.99 -7.52 5.28
CA THR A 100 -4.32 -8.12 5.37
C THR A 100 -4.35 -9.42 4.58
N TYR A 101 -5.09 -10.40 5.06
CA TYR A 101 -5.19 -11.73 4.43
C TYR A 101 -3.82 -12.41 4.19
N GLY A 102 -2.80 -12.00 4.95
CA GLY A 102 -1.43 -12.48 4.79
C GLY A 102 -0.74 -12.17 3.46
N ALA A 103 -1.40 -11.45 2.55
CA ALA A 103 -0.93 -11.30 1.17
C ALA A 103 -1.11 -9.90 0.57
N PHE A 104 -1.87 -9.03 1.23
CA PHE A 104 -2.17 -7.69 0.75
C PHE A 104 -1.72 -6.63 1.73
N GLN A 105 -1.33 -5.48 1.22
CA GLN A 105 -0.90 -4.33 2.01
C GLN A 105 -1.95 -3.23 1.97
N GLN A 106 -2.44 -2.82 3.13
CA GLN A 106 -3.32 -1.68 3.30
C GLN A 106 -2.53 -0.51 3.89
N ILE A 107 -2.53 0.63 3.19
CA ILE A 107 -1.74 1.81 3.54
C ILE A 107 -2.64 2.87 4.13
N SER A 108 -2.38 3.24 5.38
CA SER A 108 -3.05 4.34 6.08
C SER A 108 -2.11 5.54 6.20
N VAL A 109 -2.59 6.72 5.87
CA VAL A 109 -1.88 7.98 6.03
C VAL A 109 -2.74 8.93 6.85
N ARG A 110 -2.18 9.52 7.90
CA ARG A 110 -2.90 10.42 8.81
C ARG A 110 -4.24 9.85 9.30
N GLY A 111 -4.30 8.54 9.52
CA GLY A 111 -5.47 7.82 10.02
C GLY A 111 -6.49 7.39 8.96
N PHE A 112 -6.23 7.57 7.68
CA PHE A 112 -7.14 7.16 6.60
C PHE A 112 -6.54 6.08 5.71
N ASP A 113 -7.29 5.00 5.51
CA ASP A 113 -6.89 3.84 4.68
C ASP A 113 -7.04 4.09 3.17
N HIS A 114 -7.56 5.25 2.80
CA HIS A 114 -7.79 5.62 1.41
C HIS A 114 -6.65 6.50 0.92
N SER A 115 -5.50 5.88 0.70
CA SER A 115 -4.32 6.47 0.08
C SER A 115 -4.16 5.92 -1.33
N ILE A 116 -3.66 6.75 -2.24
CA ILE A 116 -3.36 6.32 -3.61
C ILE A 116 -1.91 5.85 -3.65
N ILE A 117 -1.68 4.67 -4.23
CA ILE A 117 -0.36 4.27 -4.68
C ILE A 117 -0.19 4.68 -6.14
N MET A 118 0.98 5.17 -6.48
CA MET A 118 1.37 5.47 -7.85
C MET A 118 2.68 4.81 -8.20
N LEU A 119 2.82 4.47 -9.46
CA LEU A 119 4.07 4.02 -10.06
C LEU A 119 4.47 5.05 -11.14
N ASP A 120 5.59 5.74 -10.94
CA ASP A 120 6.09 6.81 -11.83
C ASP A 120 5.06 7.91 -12.11
N GLY A 121 4.23 8.27 -11.14
CA GLY A 121 3.18 9.28 -11.28
C GLY A 121 1.89 8.79 -11.94
N VAL A 122 1.77 7.49 -12.24
CA VAL A 122 0.54 6.85 -12.73
C VAL A 122 -0.14 6.11 -11.59
N ARG A 123 -1.45 6.28 -11.44
CA ARG A 123 -2.21 5.57 -10.41
C ARG A 123 -2.16 4.06 -10.60
N ASP A 124 -1.86 3.36 -9.53
CA ASP A 124 -1.95 1.91 -9.46
C ASP A 124 -3.39 1.49 -9.10
N GLU A 125 -4.10 0.91 -10.06
CA GLU A 125 -5.49 0.43 -9.88
C GLU A 125 -5.57 -1.05 -9.51
N ARG A 126 -4.46 -1.65 -9.05
CA ARG A 126 -4.41 -3.06 -8.62
C ARG A 126 -5.08 -3.32 -7.28
N SER A 127 -5.56 -2.29 -6.57
CA SER A 127 -6.29 -2.49 -5.30
C SER A 127 -7.45 -3.47 -5.49
N SER A 128 -7.49 -4.52 -4.69
CA SER A 128 -8.47 -5.60 -4.84
C SER A 128 -9.56 -5.56 -3.77
N ILE A 129 -9.19 -5.79 -2.53
CA ILE A 129 -10.08 -5.87 -1.38
C ILE A 129 -9.76 -4.69 -0.45
N ASP A 130 -10.77 -3.92 -0.05
CA ASP A 130 -10.67 -2.86 0.97
C ASP A 130 -9.49 -1.89 0.79
N ASN A 131 -9.20 -1.48 -0.45
CA ASN A 131 -8.04 -0.64 -0.81
C ASN A 131 -6.68 -1.23 -0.43
N SER A 132 -6.58 -2.55 -0.42
CA SER A 132 -5.33 -3.27 -0.23
C SER A 132 -4.67 -3.58 -1.57
N TYR A 133 -3.35 -3.60 -1.58
CA TYR A 133 -2.50 -3.78 -2.76
C TYR A 133 -1.65 -5.03 -2.60
N PRO A 134 -1.34 -5.75 -3.69
CA PRO A 134 -0.33 -6.80 -3.65
C PRO A 134 1.04 -6.21 -3.34
N PHE A 135 1.99 -7.04 -2.96
CA PHE A 135 3.37 -6.61 -2.74
C PHE A 135 3.98 -6.04 -4.02
N MET A 136 4.79 -4.99 -3.87
CA MET A 136 5.53 -4.34 -4.94
C MET A 136 7.03 -4.57 -4.75
N ASP A 137 7.73 -4.95 -5.82
CA ASP A 137 9.18 -5.05 -5.81
C ASP A 137 9.84 -3.67 -5.79
N LEU A 138 10.77 -3.47 -4.85
CA LEU A 138 11.49 -2.21 -4.68
C LEU A 138 12.91 -2.22 -5.29
N SER A 139 13.33 -3.29 -5.97
CA SER A 139 14.70 -3.42 -6.51
C SER A 139 15.06 -2.34 -7.55
N ALA A 140 14.09 -1.96 -8.40
CA ALA A 140 14.25 -0.94 -9.44
C ALA A 140 13.86 0.47 -9.00
N VAL A 141 13.58 0.68 -7.71
CA VAL A 141 13.09 1.95 -7.19
C VAL A 141 14.24 2.93 -6.95
N GLU A 142 14.05 4.15 -7.42
CA GLU A 142 14.93 5.30 -7.19
C GLU A 142 14.59 5.97 -5.86
N ARG A 143 13.29 6.16 -5.59
CA ARG A 143 12.78 6.74 -4.37
C ARG A 143 11.30 6.46 -4.18
N ILE A 144 10.85 6.56 -2.94
CA ILE A 144 9.43 6.56 -2.57
C ILE A 144 9.09 7.98 -2.10
N GLU A 145 8.13 8.62 -2.75
CA GLU A 145 7.63 9.95 -2.41
C GLU A 145 6.27 9.83 -1.73
N LEU A 146 6.08 10.47 -0.59
CA LEU A 146 4.79 10.62 0.07
C LEU A 146 4.36 12.08 0.04
N ILE A 147 3.16 12.34 -0.49
CA ILE A 147 2.49 13.63 -0.36
C ILE A 147 1.32 13.43 0.59
N LYS A 148 1.37 14.11 1.73
CA LYS A 148 0.34 13.96 2.79
C LYS A 148 -0.88 14.82 2.53
N GLY A 149 -2.03 14.34 2.98
CA GLY A 149 -3.32 15.00 2.86
C GLY A 149 -3.98 14.90 1.48
N PRO A 150 -5.16 15.50 1.29
CA PRO A 150 -5.94 15.37 0.07
C PRO A 150 -5.20 15.85 -1.18
N GLN A 151 -5.11 14.95 -2.17
CA GLN A 151 -4.53 15.21 -3.49
C GLN A 151 -5.52 14.91 -4.63
N SER A 152 -6.81 14.87 -4.33
CA SER A 152 -7.84 14.59 -5.33
C SER A 152 -7.84 15.60 -6.46
N VAL A 153 -7.42 16.82 -6.23
CA VAL A 153 -7.29 17.86 -7.25
C VAL A 153 -6.28 17.51 -8.35
N LEU A 154 -5.27 16.71 -8.10
CA LEU A 154 -4.30 16.26 -9.12
C LEU A 154 -4.59 14.83 -9.62
N TYR A 155 -5.09 13.97 -8.74
CA TYR A 155 -5.15 12.53 -8.99
C TYR A 155 -6.56 11.94 -8.96
N GLY A 156 -7.59 12.75 -8.73
CA GLY A 156 -8.98 12.31 -8.72
C GLY A 156 -9.36 11.59 -7.41
N THR A 157 -10.20 10.58 -7.50
CA THR A 157 -10.84 9.97 -6.33
C THR A 157 -9.88 9.35 -5.30
N SER A 158 -10.37 9.26 -4.07
CA SER A 158 -9.81 8.43 -2.98
C SER A 158 -8.45 8.87 -2.42
N ALA A 159 -7.95 10.06 -2.76
CA ALA A 159 -6.72 10.61 -2.19
C ALA A 159 -7.01 11.38 -0.89
N VAL A 160 -7.50 10.71 0.15
CA VAL A 160 -7.89 11.35 1.42
C VAL A 160 -6.69 11.58 2.33
N GLY A 161 -5.98 10.50 2.68
CA GLY A 161 -4.80 10.56 3.57
C GLY A 161 -3.56 11.06 2.87
N GLY A 162 -3.37 10.69 1.61
CA GLY A 162 -2.21 11.08 0.83
C GLY A 162 -2.00 10.24 -0.42
N VAL A 163 -0.86 10.48 -1.06
CA VAL A 163 -0.40 9.77 -2.25
C VAL A 163 1.00 9.26 -2.00
N LEU A 164 1.21 7.95 -2.19
CA LEU A 164 2.51 7.31 -2.17
C LEU A 164 2.95 7.03 -3.60
N ASN A 165 3.99 7.71 -4.07
CA ASN A 165 4.50 7.56 -5.43
C ASN A 165 5.83 6.78 -5.41
N VAL A 166 5.85 5.63 -6.03
CA VAL A 166 7.04 4.81 -6.22
C VAL A 166 7.67 5.19 -7.54
N VAL A 167 8.84 5.79 -7.51
CA VAL A 167 9.55 6.27 -8.68
C VAL A 167 10.66 5.29 -9.03
N ARG A 168 10.64 4.76 -10.25
CA ARG A 168 11.67 3.83 -10.76
C ARG A 168 12.88 4.59 -11.28
N LYS A 169 14.01 3.90 -11.33
CA LYS A 169 15.28 4.42 -11.85
C LYS A 169 15.16 4.87 -13.30
N ALA A 170 15.78 5.99 -13.60
CA ALA A 170 15.87 6.55 -14.95
C ALA A 170 16.84 5.75 -15.83
N PRO A 171 16.77 5.91 -17.18
CA PRO A 171 17.79 5.37 -18.09
C PRO A 171 19.19 5.86 -17.71
N SER A 172 20.17 4.97 -17.75
CA SER A 172 21.56 5.31 -17.39
C SER A 172 22.27 6.02 -18.53
N THR A 173 22.82 7.20 -18.29
CA THR A 173 23.65 7.91 -19.28
C THR A 173 25.08 7.37 -19.37
N LYS A 174 25.54 6.66 -18.33
CA LYS A 174 26.87 6.01 -18.28
C LYS A 174 26.70 4.53 -18.54
N THR A 175 27.53 3.98 -19.39
CA THR A 175 27.58 2.53 -19.63
C THR A 175 28.21 1.84 -18.43
N GLY A 176 27.51 0.86 -17.90
CA GLY A 176 27.95 0.10 -16.74
C GLY A 176 26.80 -0.69 -16.13
N GLY A 177 27.14 -1.53 -15.18
CA GLY A 177 26.15 -2.35 -14.49
C GLY A 177 26.40 -2.44 -13.01
N PHE A 178 25.50 -3.11 -12.35
CA PHE A 178 25.66 -3.49 -10.96
C PHE A 178 25.01 -4.86 -10.71
N THR A 179 25.55 -5.55 -9.73
CA THR A 179 24.96 -6.76 -9.19
C THR A 179 24.89 -6.65 -7.67
N LYS A 180 23.85 -7.20 -7.07
CA LYS A 180 23.71 -7.34 -5.63
C LYS A 180 23.22 -8.75 -5.34
N LEU A 181 23.89 -9.41 -4.41
CA LEU A 181 23.47 -10.67 -3.83
C LEU A 181 23.35 -10.48 -2.32
N ALA A 182 22.22 -10.84 -1.75
CA ALA A 182 22.00 -10.84 -0.32
C ALA A 182 21.42 -12.18 0.13
N TYR A 183 21.89 -12.66 1.29
CA TYR A 183 21.43 -13.91 1.88
C TYR A 183 21.30 -13.75 3.39
N GLY A 184 20.29 -14.34 3.99
CA GLY A 184 19.99 -14.17 5.40
C GLY A 184 19.17 -15.26 6.03
N SER A 185 18.61 -14.99 7.20
CA SER A 185 17.75 -15.89 7.97
C SER A 185 16.65 -16.48 7.10
N TRP A 186 16.25 -17.71 7.39
CA TRP A 186 15.19 -18.47 6.68
C TRP A 186 15.42 -18.59 5.17
N ASN A 187 16.67 -18.87 4.79
CA ASN A 187 17.07 -18.98 3.37
C ASN A 187 16.67 -17.77 2.53
N ASN A 188 16.61 -16.58 3.14
CA ASN A 188 16.24 -15.35 2.44
C ASN A 188 17.34 -14.96 1.45
N LEU A 189 17.10 -15.22 0.17
CA LEU A 189 17.98 -14.89 -0.95
C LEU A 189 17.37 -13.75 -1.76
N ASN A 190 18.17 -12.70 -2.01
CA ASN A 190 17.80 -11.62 -2.92
C ASN A 190 18.95 -11.36 -3.89
N ALA A 191 18.72 -11.55 -5.18
CA ALA A 191 19.69 -11.36 -6.24
C ALA A 191 19.18 -10.34 -7.27
N THR A 192 19.91 -9.25 -7.45
CA THR A 192 19.58 -8.20 -8.42
C THR A 192 20.75 -7.99 -9.36
N ILE A 193 20.46 -7.87 -10.65
CA ILE A 193 21.43 -7.43 -11.66
C ILE A 193 20.81 -6.31 -12.49
N GLY A 194 21.58 -5.28 -12.78
CA GLY A 194 21.19 -4.19 -13.65
C GLY A 194 22.33 -3.79 -14.58
N TYR A 195 21.98 -3.40 -15.80
CA TYR A 195 22.93 -2.89 -16.77
C TYR A 195 22.28 -1.78 -17.61
N GLY A 196 23.04 -0.73 -17.88
CA GLY A 196 22.53 0.41 -18.63
C GLY A 196 23.62 1.15 -19.40
N GLY A 197 23.22 2.17 -20.12
CA GLY A 197 24.11 3.01 -20.90
C GLY A 197 23.46 3.50 -22.18
N LYS A 198 24.30 3.88 -23.13
CA LYS A 198 23.83 4.34 -24.44
C LYS A 198 23.20 3.20 -25.22
N PHE A 199 21.99 3.40 -25.74
CA PHE A 199 21.27 2.41 -26.54
C PHE A 199 21.48 2.65 -28.05
N ILE A 200 20.71 3.54 -28.63
CA ILE A 200 20.81 3.90 -30.06
C ILE A 200 20.50 5.40 -30.23
N GLY A 201 21.30 6.09 -31.03
CA GLY A 201 21.10 7.53 -31.26
C GLY A 201 21.11 8.31 -29.95
N PRO A 202 20.06 9.09 -29.65
CA PRO A 202 19.97 9.89 -28.43
C PRO A 202 19.47 9.12 -27.21
N PHE A 203 19.09 7.84 -27.37
CA PHE A 203 18.49 7.07 -26.31
C PHE A 203 19.50 6.36 -25.42
N ASN A 204 19.21 6.35 -24.14
CA ASN A 204 19.87 5.55 -23.11
C ASN A 204 18.91 4.51 -22.57
N TYR A 205 19.44 3.49 -21.92
CA TYR A 205 18.62 2.45 -21.30
C TYR A 205 19.13 2.06 -19.92
N LEU A 206 18.25 1.41 -19.16
CA LEU A 206 18.56 0.64 -17.97
C LEU A 206 17.66 -0.60 -17.96
N ALA A 207 18.27 -1.78 -17.96
CA ALA A 207 17.58 -3.05 -17.78
C ALA A 207 17.96 -3.64 -16.42
N MET A 208 16.99 -4.21 -15.71
CA MET A 208 17.17 -4.81 -14.39
C MET A 208 16.35 -6.08 -14.28
N VAL A 209 16.90 -7.07 -13.60
CA VAL A 209 16.18 -8.28 -13.16
C VAL A 209 16.44 -8.50 -11.68
N ASN A 210 15.42 -9.02 -10.99
CA ASN A 210 15.49 -9.34 -9.58
C ASN A 210 14.87 -10.70 -9.31
N TYR A 211 15.46 -11.42 -8.38
CA TYR A 211 15.00 -12.69 -7.86
C TYR A 211 15.02 -12.66 -6.34
N GLN A 212 13.93 -13.09 -5.71
CA GLN A 212 13.83 -13.22 -4.26
C GLN A 212 13.20 -14.56 -3.90
N HIS A 213 13.76 -15.18 -2.86
CA HIS A 213 13.21 -16.39 -2.25
C HIS A 213 13.44 -16.33 -0.75
N THR A 214 12.49 -16.80 0.03
CA THR A 214 12.65 -17.07 1.46
C THR A 214 11.67 -18.16 1.88
N ASP A 215 12.09 -19.06 2.77
CA ASP A 215 11.20 -20.03 3.37
C ASP A 215 10.22 -19.37 4.36
N GLY A 216 10.59 -18.18 4.87
CA GLY A 216 9.85 -17.48 5.90
C GLY A 216 10.04 -18.10 7.29
N TRP A 217 9.86 -17.31 8.34
CA TRP A 217 10.07 -17.77 9.71
C TRP A 217 8.91 -18.63 10.29
N ARG A 218 7.77 -18.68 9.55
CA ARG A 218 6.58 -19.47 9.88
C ARG A 218 6.17 -20.36 8.71
N ASP A 219 7.11 -20.90 7.96
CA ASP A 219 6.85 -21.65 6.72
C ASP A 219 5.93 -20.89 5.74
N ASN A 220 6.02 -19.55 5.77
CA ASN A 220 5.32 -18.66 4.89
C ASN A 220 6.21 -18.27 3.69
N GLU A 221 6.57 -19.27 2.92
CA GLU A 221 7.42 -19.16 1.74
C GLU A 221 7.02 -18.00 0.84
N ARG A 222 8.03 -17.26 0.36
CA ARG A 222 7.86 -16.21 -0.63
C ARG A 222 8.84 -16.39 -1.78
N TYR A 223 8.31 -16.29 -2.97
CA TYR A 223 9.06 -16.39 -4.21
C TYR A 223 8.69 -15.23 -5.14
N ARG A 224 9.68 -14.48 -5.64
CA ARG A 224 9.48 -13.35 -6.56
C ARG A 224 10.46 -13.36 -7.70
N ARG A 225 9.95 -13.04 -8.88
CA ARG A 225 10.75 -12.72 -10.08
C ARG A 225 10.24 -11.40 -10.65
N SER A 226 11.15 -10.47 -10.95
CA SER A 226 10.79 -9.22 -11.59
C SER A 226 11.79 -8.79 -12.63
N GLY A 227 11.33 -8.04 -13.63
CA GLY A 227 12.16 -7.48 -14.69
C GLY A 227 11.67 -6.07 -15.05
N TYR A 228 12.62 -5.17 -15.30
CA TYR A 228 12.37 -3.77 -15.63
C TYR A 228 13.28 -3.34 -16.78
N LEU A 229 12.72 -2.58 -17.71
CA LEU A 229 13.45 -1.93 -18.80
C LEU A 229 12.94 -0.50 -18.92
N THR A 230 13.85 0.46 -18.85
CA THR A 230 13.58 1.85 -19.15
C THR A 230 14.49 2.29 -20.31
N ILE A 231 13.90 2.89 -21.34
CA ILE A 231 14.61 3.48 -22.48
C ILE A 231 14.15 4.92 -22.60
N GLY A 232 15.06 5.88 -22.65
CA GLY A 232 14.67 7.28 -22.75
C GLY A 232 15.78 8.17 -23.29
N GLY A 233 15.40 9.28 -23.89
CA GLY A 233 16.32 10.26 -24.44
C GLY A 233 15.63 11.38 -25.18
N ASN A 234 16.41 12.39 -25.57
CA ASN A 234 15.95 13.53 -26.32
C ASN A 234 16.02 13.27 -27.82
N MET A 235 14.87 13.02 -28.46
CA MET A 235 14.78 12.83 -29.91
C MET A 235 15.25 14.06 -30.67
N THR A 236 14.91 15.24 -30.15
CA THR A 236 15.36 16.55 -30.60
C THR A 236 15.74 17.41 -29.39
N GLN A 237 16.13 18.67 -29.60
CA GLN A 237 16.34 19.59 -28.49
C GLN A 237 15.04 19.94 -27.71
N LYS A 238 13.89 19.64 -28.30
CA LYS A 238 12.56 19.98 -27.76
C LYS A 238 11.74 18.73 -27.38
N ASP A 239 12.13 17.56 -27.86
CA ASP A 239 11.32 16.34 -27.72
C ASP A 239 12.04 15.30 -26.87
N GLU A 240 11.44 14.90 -25.78
CA GLU A 240 11.89 13.81 -24.92
C GLU A 240 10.90 12.65 -24.99
N LEU A 241 11.40 11.43 -25.13
CA LEU A 241 10.60 10.20 -25.11
C LEU A 241 11.19 9.24 -24.10
N THR A 242 10.33 8.66 -23.26
CA THR A 242 10.72 7.62 -22.30
C THR A 242 9.73 6.47 -22.35
N LEU A 243 10.19 5.28 -22.60
CA LEU A 243 9.45 4.01 -22.52
C LEU A 243 9.86 3.28 -21.24
N ARG A 244 8.90 2.82 -20.44
CA ARG A 244 9.14 1.97 -19.27
C ARG A 244 8.31 0.70 -19.39
N LEU A 245 8.97 -0.43 -19.20
CA LEU A 245 8.38 -1.75 -19.11
C LEU A 245 8.69 -2.32 -17.73
N GLY A 246 7.72 -3.00 -17.13
CA GLY A 246 7.91 -3.67 -15.87
C GLY A 246 7.04 -4.91 -15.77
N GLY A 247 7.56 -5.96 -15.16
CA GLY A 247 6.82 -7.17 -14.89
C GLY A 247 7.29 -7.83 -13.61
N GLN A 248 6.34 -8.42 -12.88
CA GLN A 248 6.58 -9.10 -11.61
C GLN A 248 5.70 -10.35 -11.55
N GLY A 249 6.27 -11.45 -11.09
CA GLY A 249 5.56 -12.67 -10.75
C GLY A 249 5.90 -13.09 -9.33
N ASP A 250 4.88 -13.17 -8.47
CA ASP A 250 5.00 -13.54 -7.08
C ASP A 250 4.22 -14.82 -6.78
N THR A 251 4.76 -15.62 -5.88
CA THR A 251 4.02 -16.65 -5.18
C THR A 251 4.41 -16.57 -3.70
N TYR A 252 3.42 -16.55 -2.82
CA TYR A 252 3.67 -16.67 -1.39
C TYR A 252 2.59 -17.47 -0.71
N ALA A 253 2.99 -18.14 0.37
CA ALA A 253 2.05 -18.72 1.29
C ALA A 253 1.28 -17.60 2.01
N THR A 254 -0.04 -17.74 2.13
CA THR A 254 -0.88 -16.82 2.89
C THR A 254 -0.66 -16.97 4.38
N GLU A 255 -1.04 -15.99 5.17
CA GLU A 255 -0.81 -16.01 6.62
C GLU A 255 -2.08 -15.55 7.34
N ILE A 256 -2.66 -16.46 8.11
CA ILE A 256 -3.85 -16.18 8.91
C ILE A 256 -3.53 -15.77 10.36
N GLY A 257 -2.33 -16.10 10.83
CA GLY A 257 -1.88 -15.83 12.19
C GLY A 257 -2.17 -16.99 13.17
N LEU A 258 -2.14 -16.64 14.44
CA LEU A 258 -2.40 -17.56 15.56
C LEU A 258 -3.91 -17.79 15.73
N PRO A 259 -4.32 -18.85 16.46
CA PRO A 259 -5.72 -19.06 16.85
C PRO A 259 -6.37 -17.82 17.45
N PRO A 260 -7.67 -17.57 17.23
CA PRO A 260 -8.30 -16.32 17.56
C PRO A 260 -8.32 -16.06 19.06
N MET A 261 -8.09 -14.80 19.45
CA MET A 261 -8.42 -14.35 20.80
C MET A 261 -9.93 -14.22 20.94
N LEU A 262 -10.47 -14.83 21.98
CA LEU A 262 -11.89 -14.73 22.28
C LEU A 262 -12.26 -13.35 22.85
N THR A 263 -13.43 -12.88 22.53
CA THR A 263 -13.95 -11.56 22.98
C THR A 263 -14.71 -11.66 24.31
N TYR A 264 -14.74 -12.85 24.91
CA TYR A 264 -15.46 -13.18 26.14
C TYR A 264 -14.60 -14.05 27.04
N ASP A 265 -14.90 -14.02 28.35
CA ASP A 265 -14.26 -14.89 29.31
C ASP A 265 -14.70 -16.34 29.13
N VAL A 266 -13.75 -17.26 29.22
CA VAL A 266 -13.99 -18.71 29.24
C VAL A 266 -13.77 -19.23 30.65
N TYR A 267 -14.72 -20.00 31.14
CA TYR A 267 -14.76 -20.53 32.51
C TYR A 267 -14.49 -22.01 32.52
N SER A 268 -13.83 -22.51 33.56
CA SER A 268 -13.71 -23.95 33.83
C SER A 268 -15.08 -24.50 34.24
N ALA A 269 -15.50 -25.59 33.60
CA ALA A 269 -16.77 -26.24 33.90
C ALA A 269 -16.80 -26.84 35.31
N SER A 270 -15.65 -27.31 35.82
CA SER A 270 -15.51 -27.93 37.14
C SER A 270 -15.43 -26.95 38.30
N THR A 271 -14.79 -25.78 38.10
CA THR A 271 -14.52 -24.81 39.18
C THR A 271 -15.34 -23.54 39.07
N GLY A 272 -15.93 -23.22 37.91
CA GLY A 272 -16.59 -21.95 37.62
C GLY A 272 -15.67 -20.75 37.59
N LYS A 273 -14.35 -20.91 37.70
CA LYS A 273 -13.36 -19.82 37.61
C LYS A 273 -12.99 -19.55 36.16
N VAL A 274 -12.56 -18.31 35.90
CA VAL A 274 -12.06 -17.92 34.59
C VAL A 274 -10.82 -18.75 34.24
N ALA A 275 -10.92 -19.53 33.18
CA ALA A 275 -9.82 -20.34 32.61
C ALA A 275 -9.01 -19.56 31.58
N LEU A 276 -9.72 -18.78 30.73
CA LEU A 276 -9.10 -17.86 29.76
C LEU A 276 -9.85 -16.53 29.77
N PRO A 277 -9.22 -15.42 30.19
CA PRO A 277 -9.86 -14.10 30.15
C PRO A 277 -10.11 -13.65 28.70
N ALA A 278 -11.15 -12.84 28.51
CA ALA A 278 -11.41 -12.17 27.23
C ALA A 278 -10.16 -11.42 26.72
N PHE A 279 -10.00 -11.39 25.41
CA PHE A 279 -8.89 -10.73 24.72
C PHE A 279 -7.47 -11.23 25.11
N THR A 280 -7.40 -12.46 25.63
CA THR A 280 -6.14 -13.09 26.01
C THR A 280 -5.81 -14.22 25.05
N GLN A 281 -4.54 -14.33 24.68
CA GLN A 281 -4.05 -15.43 23.85
C GLN A 281 -3.98 -16.73 24.68
N GLN A 282 -4.34 -17.84 24.05
CA GLN A 282 -4.14 -19.16 24.63
C GLN A 282 -2.66 -19.39 24.94
N LYS A 283 -2.38 -19.96 26.11
CA LYS A 283 -1.00 -20.25 26.55
C LYS A 283 -0.42 -21.44 25.82
N GLY A 284 0.91 -21.44 25.68
CA GLY A 284 1.65 -22.57 25.10
C GLY A 284 1.60 -22.69 23.59
N LEU A 285 1.04 -21.67 22.90
CA LEU A 285 1.12 -21.61 21.44
C LEU A 285 2.54 -21.33 20.99
N ASP A 286 3.01 -22.12 20.05
CA ASP A 286 4.24 -21.83 19.34
C ASP A 286 3.95 -20.73 18.30
N LYS A 287 4.71 -19.63 18.36
CA LYS A 287 4.57 -18.51 17.44
C LYS A 287 5.06 -18.85 16.02
N GLU A 288 5.90 -19.87 15.87
CA GLU A 288 6.40 -20.37 14.59
C GLU A 288 5.31 -21.18 13.85
N ASN A 289 4.33 -21.73 14.56
CA ASN A 289 3.26 -22.51 13.95
C ASN A 289 2.42 -21.67 12.99
N ARG A 290 2.25 -22.18 11.77
CA ARG A 290 1.37 -21.62 10.73
C ARG A 290 0.10 -22.47 10.61
N TYR A 291 -1.06 -21.85 10.85
CA TYR A 291 -2.37 -22.53 10.91
C TYR A 291 -3.15 -22.53 9.60
N ASN A 292 -2.53 -22.14 8.50
CA ASN A 292 -3.12 -22.21 7.18
C ASN A 292 -3.14 -23.66 6.67
N SER A 293 -4.02 -23.97 5.70
CA SER A 293 -3.92 -25.25 5.02
C SER A 293 -2.69 -25.30 4.11
N HIS A 294 -2.19 -26.49 3.81
CA HIS A 294 -1.10 -26.67 2.84
C HIS A 294 -1.49 -26.23 1.43
N SER A 295 -2.78 -26.10 1.15
CA SER A 295 -3.31 -25.65 -0.15
C SER A 295 -3.44 -24.13 -0.28
N ASP A 296 -3.20 -23.38 0.79
CA ASP A 296 -3.27 -21.92 0.79
C ASP A 296 -2.15 -21.29 -0.04
N PHE A 297 -2.48 -20.32 -0.87
CA PHE A 297 -1.52 -19.62 -1.71
C PHE A 297 -2.00 -18.25 -2.14
N MET A 298 -1.06 -17.40 -2.48
CA MET A 298 -1.24 -16.18 -3.25
C MET A 298 -0.31 -16.20 -4.45
N LYS A 299 -0.85 -16.03 -5.65
CA LYS A 299 -0.09 -15.80 -6.88
C LYS A 299 -0.47 -14.45 -7.44
N ASN A 300 0.51 -13.63 -7.77
CA ASN A 300 0.31 -12.35 -8.41
C ASN A 300 1.24 -12.21 -9.61
N ASN A 301 0.68 -12.04 -10.79
CA ASN A 301 1.41 -11.75 -12.01
C ASN A 301 0.96 -10.40 -12.53
N ASN A 302 1.88 -9.46 -12.63
CA ASN A 302 1.57 -8.15 -13.19
C ASN A 302 2.56 -7.74 -14.28
N PHE A 303 2.08 -6.90 -15.16
CA PHE A 303 2.86 -6.30 -16.22
C PHE A 303 2.39 -4.86 -16.43
N ASN A 304 3.32 -3.95 -16.63
CA ASN A 304 3.02 -2.55 -16.90
C ASN A 304 3.90 -1.98 -18.01
N VAL A 305 3.31 -1.13 -18.82
CA VAL A 305 3.99 -0.35 -19.86
C VAL A 305 3.61 1.09 -19.69
N SER A 306 4.56 2.01 -19.77
CA SER A 306 4.27 3.43 -19.91
C SER A 306 5.14 4.09 -20.97
N LEU A 307 4.53 5.00 -21.72
CA LEU A 307 5.19 5.86 -22.71
C LEU A 307 4.96 7.29 -22.28
N ASP A 308 6.06 7.99 -21.99
CA ASP A 308 6.08 9.39 -21.61
C ASP A 308 6.69 10.19 -22.77
N TYR A 309 5.90 11.08 -23.37
CA TYR A 309 6.35 12.03 -24.38
C TYR A 309 6.28 13.44 -23.82
N LYS A 310 7.30 14.24 -24.08
CA LYS A 310 7.34 15.66 -23.74
C LYS A 310 7.79 16.47 -24.95
N HIS A 311 7.13 17.62 -25.16
CA HIS A 311 7.50 18.60 -26.17
C HIS A 311 7.57 19.98 -25.57
N GLU A 312 8.65 20.70 -25.83
CA GLU A 312 8.85 22.10 -25.38
C GLU A 312 8.53 23.08 -26.48
N PHE A 313 7.48 23.90 -26.27
CA PHE A 313 7.10 25.01 -27.16
C PHE A 313 7.88 26.31 -26.85
N GLY A 314 9.21 26.22 -26.73
CA GLY A 314 10.04 27.32 -26.27
C GLY A 314 10.05 27.44 -24.74
N GLU A 315 10.24 28.66 -24.23
CA GLU A 315 10.40 28.90 -22.78
C GLU A 315 9.06 28.93 -22.02
N TYR A 316 7.92 29.07 -22.74
CA TYR A 316 6.63 29.39 -22.13
C TYR A 316 5.71 28.20 -21.90
N ALA A 317 5.85 27.14 -22.66
CA ALA A 317 4.96 26.00 -22.59
C ALA A 317 5.65 24.69 -22.88
N LYS A 318 5.21 23.64 -22.18
CA LYS A 318 5.62 22.24 -22.32
C LYS A 318 4.39 21.33 -22.30
N LEU A 319 4.23 20.54 -23.35
CA LEU A 319 3.25 19.47 -23.42
C LEU A 319 3.89 18.19 -22.85
N SER A 320 3.17 17.51 -22.00
CA SER A 320 3.51 16.17 -21.52
C SER A 320 2.34 15.24 -21.78
N ASP A 321 2.58 14.10 -22.41
CA ASP A 321 1.60 13.04 -22.59
C ASP A 321 2.16 11.73 -22.02
N ARG A 322 1.44 11.14 -21.08
CA ARG A 322 1.77 9.87 -20.47
C ARG A 322 0.66 8.88 -20.74
N LEU A 323 0.95 7.89 -21.55
CA LEU A 323 0.09 6.75 -21.82
C LEU A 323 0.62 5.54 -21.06
N SER A 324 -0.23 4.84 -20.31
CA SER A 324 0.18 3.62 -19.62
C SER A 324 -0.90 2.55 -19.69
N TYR A 325 -0.44 1.31 -19.74
CA TYR A 325 -1.27 0.13 -19.64
C TYR A 325 -0.73 -0.78 -18.55
N SER A 326 -1.60 -1.30 -17.70
CA SER A 326 -1.26 -2.32 -16.71
C SER A 326 -2.20 -3.51 -16.81
N TYR A 327 -1.63 -4.67 -16.60
CA TYR A 327 -2.31 -5.95 -16.43
C TYR A 327 -1.94 -6.53 -15.08
N ASP A 328 -2.91 -7.03 -14.35
CA ASP A 328 -2.72 -7.65 -13.05
C ASP A 328 -3.62 -8.90 -12.94
N ASP A 329 -3.02 -10.01 -12.55
CA ASP A 329 -3.67 -11.29 -12.35
C ASP A 329 -3.33 -11.79 -10.95
N ILE A 330 -4.31 -11.76 -10.08
CA ILE A 330 -4.23 -12.29 -8.72
C ILE A 330 -5.02 -13.58 -8.66
N ASP A 331 -4.40 -14.62 -8.09
CA ASP A 331 -5.01 -15.89 -7.79
C ASP A 331 -4.71 -16.26 -6.33
N TYR A 332 -5.75 -16.36 -5.51
CA TYR A 332 -5.66 -16.48 -4.07
C TYR A 332 -6.57 -17.58 -3.57
N PHE A 333 -6.04 -18.40 -2.68
CA PHE A 333 -6.81 -19.22 -1.76
C PHE A 333 -6.22 -19.04 -0.36
N GLY A 334 -7.07 -18.78 0.59
CA GLY A 334 -6.65 -18.63 1.98
C GLY A 334 -7.73 -19.12 2.94
N THR A 335 -7.27 -19.76 3.99
CA THR A 335 -8.05 -19.98 5.19
C THR A 335 -8.21 -18.61 5.86
N GLU A 336 -9.41 -18.06 5.89
CA GLU A 336 -9.63 -16.70 6.40
C GLU A 336 -10.04 -16.65 7.86
N SER A 337 -10.60 -17.74 8.40
CA SER A 337 -11.02 -17.78 9.78
C SER A 337 -10.78 -19.17 10.39
N LEU A 338 -10.30 -19.14 11.63
CA LEU A 338 -10.20 -20.29 12.51
C LEU A 338 -11.15 -20.05 13.67
N ASP A 339 -11.90 -21.08 14.05
CA ASP A 339 -12.79 -21.04 15.22
C ASP A 339 -12.53 -22.22 16.13
N TYR A 340 -12.80 -22.04 17.42
CA TYR A 340 -12.76 -23.14 18.39
C TYR A 340 -14.02 -23.99 18.28
N LEU A 341 -13.89 -25.26 18.55
CA LEU A 341 -15.04 -26.18 18.62
C LEU A 341 -15.95 -25.79 19.78
N THR A 342 -17.25 -25.76 19.54
CA THR A 342 -18.24 -25.41 20.55
C THR A 342 -19.41 -26.39 20.55
N SER A 343 -20.03 -26.59 21.74
CA SER A 343 -21.21 -27.43 21.91
C SER A 343 -22.22 -26.80 22.87
N ASN A 344 -23.48 -27.09 22.69
CA ASN A 344 -24.52 -26.79 23.69
C ASN A 344 -24.55 -27.83 24.83
N GLU A 345 -23.99 -29.01 24.58
CA GLU A 345 -23.90 -30.09 25.55
C GLU A 345 -22.57 -30.01 26.34
N PRO A 346 -22.54 -30.44 27.61
CA PRO A 346 -21.37 -30.35 28.50
C PRO A 346 -20.28 -31.39 28.16
N ILE A 347 -19.81 -31.40 26.93
CA ILE A 347 -18.79 -32.33 26.42
C ILE A 347 -17.35 -31.80 26.54
N TYR A 348 -17.19 -30.49 26.87
CA TYR A 348 -15.88 -29.88 27.06
C TYR A 348 -15.71 -29.37 28.50
N ASP A 349 -14.47 -29.30 28.99
CA ASP A 349 -14.11 -28.88 30.35
C ASP A 349 -14.20 -27.37 30.55
N THR A 350 -14.49 -26.61 29.49
CA THR A 350 -14.62 -25.15 29.52
C THR A 350 -15.89 -24.68 28.84
N TYR A 351 -16.40 -23.51 29.27
CA TYR A 351 -17.59 -22.90 28.70
C TYR A 351 -17.52 -21.35 28.72
N PHE A 352 -18.33 -20.72 27.91
CA PHE A 352 -18.60 -19.29 27.98
C PHE A 352 -20.11 -19.02 28.05
N MET A 353 -20.47 -17.79 28.43
CA MET A 353 -21.88 -17.39 28.46
C MET A 353 -22.31 -16.80 27.13
N SER A 354 -23.30 -17.39 26.49
CA SER A 354 -23.97 -16.88 25.29
C SER A 354 -25.39 -16.43 25.69
N GLY A 355 -25.49 -15.13 26.04
CA GLY A 355 -26.67 -14.65 26.77
C GLY A 355 -26.73 -15.31 28.15
N GLU A 356 -27.88 -15.89 28.51
CA GLU A 356 -28.07 -16.60 29.78
C GLU A 356 -27.69 -18.08 29.75
N LYS A 357 -27.28 -18.60 28.59
CA LYS A 357 -26.96 -20.02 28.39
C LYS A 357 -25.45 -20.26 28.38
N LYS A 358 -25.07 -21.39 28.97
CA LYS A 358 -23.69 -21.90 28.82
C LYS A 358 -23.52 -22.49 27.43
N LYS A 359 -22.40 -22.17 26.79
CA LYS A 359 -21.94 -22.80 25.57
C LYS A 359 -20.54 -23.35 25.83
N TYR A 360 -20.37 -24.65 25.70
CA TYR A 360 -19.11 -25.32 25.99
C TYR A 360 -18.15 -25.14 24.81
N ILE A 361 -16.84 -25.00 25.09
CA ILE A 361 -15.80 -24.70 24.12
C ILE A 361 -14.55 -25.55 24.37
N CYS A 362 -13.97 -26.09 23.32
CA CYS A 362 -12.68 -26.78 23.35
C CYS A 362 -11.57 -25.78 23.03
N LEU A 363 -10.72 -25.44 23.98
CA LEU A 363 -9.62 -24.49 23.78
C LEU A 363 -8.39 -25.10 23.10
N ASP A 364 -8.32 -26.45 23.00
CA ASP A 364 -7.16 -27.17 22.45
C ASP A 364 -7.33 -27.53 20.97
N SER A 365 -8.50 -27.26 20.40
CA SER A 365 -8.80 -27.63 19.02
C SER A 365 -9.49 -26.51 18.24
N ILE A 366 -9.06 -26.34 17.02
CA ILE A 366 -9.60 -25.37 16.06
C ILE A 366 -10.03 -26.07 14.78
N TYR A 367 -10.89 -25.41 14.04
CA TYR A 367 -11.33 -25.84 12.71
C TYR A 367 -11.38 -24.65 11.74
N TYR A 368 -11.31 -24.94 10.45
CA TYR A 368 -11.51 -23.93 9.42
C TYR A 368 -12.97 -23.55 9.32
N SER A 369 -13.26 -22.26 9.49
CA SER A 369 -14.62 -21.74 9.43
C SER A 369 -14.90 -20.94 8.16
N TYR A 370 -13.90 -20.49 7.43
CA TYR A 370 -14.11 -19.60 6.30
C TYR A 370 -12.99 -19.68 5.24
N PRO A 371 -12.95 -20.74 4.41
CA PRO A 371 -12.00 -20.82 3.30
C PRO A 371 -12.48 -19.96 2.12
N LEU A 372 -11.70 -18.97 1.72
CA LEU A 372 -11.99 -18.08 0.60
C LEU A 372 -11.15 -18.41 -0.62
N ARG A 373 -11.82 -18.69 -1.73
CA ARG A 373 -11.20 -18.70 -3.06
C ARG A 373 -11.47 -17.37 -3.74
N PHE A 374 -10.42 -16.66 -4.08
CA PHE A 374 -10.50 -15.32 -4.67
C PHE A 374 -9.53 -15.19 -5.85
N SER A 375 -9.94 -14.47 -6.88
CA SER A 375 -9.06 -14.12 -7.98
C SER A 375 -9.54 -12.84 -8.63
N HIS A 376 -8.63 -12.04 -9.19
CA HIS A 376 -9.04 -11.02 -10.12
C HIS A 376 -8.09 -10.92 -11.33
N VAL A 377 -8.67 -10.52 -12.45
CA VAL A 377 -7.92 -10.06 -13.63
C VAL A 377 -8.30 -8.61 -13.87
N ALA A 378 -7.33 -7.71 -13.76
CA ALA A 378 -7.52 -6.28 -13.98
C ALA A 378 -6.68 -5.79 -15.15
N LYS A 379 -7.30 -4.99 -16.03
CA LYS A 379 -6.68 -4.33 -17.19
C LYS A 379 -6.97 -2.85 -17.06
N THR A 380 -5.93 -2.02 -16.97
CA THR A 380 -6.07 -0.58 -16.81
C THR A 380 -5.35 0.15 -17.93
N LEU A 381 -6.07 1.03 -18.62
CA LEU A 381 -5.49 2.03 -19.49
C LEU A 381 -5.58 3.39 -18.79
N ASN A 382 -4.46 4.08 -18.71
CA ASN A 382 -4.37 5.41 -18.11
C ASN A 382 -3.68 6.36 -19.12
N ASN A 383 -4.27 7.53 -19.33
CA ASN A 383 -3.66 8.58 -20.14
C ASN A 383 -3.72 9.91 -19.39
N GLN A 384 -2.63 10.66 -19.39
CA GLN A 384 -2.52 11.96 -18.76
C GLN A 384 -1.86 12.93 -19.76
N ILE A 385 -2.63 13.89 -20.23
CA ILE A 385 -2.15 14.96 -21.12
C ILE A 385 -2.12 16.25 -20.32
N GLU A 386 -0.97 16.90 -20.28
CA GLU A 386 -0.72 18.10 -19.47
C GLU A 386 0.02 19.16 -20.28
N LEU A 387 -0.49 20.37 -20.24
CA LEU A 387 0.20 21.56 -20.72
C LEU A 387 0.64 22.37 -19.50
N SER A 388 1.93 22.54 -19.32
CA SER A 388 2.51 23.31 -18.22
C SER A 388 3.44 24.39 -18.75
N GLY A 389 3.67 25.44 -17.98
CA GLY A 389 4.56 26.52 -18.41
C GLY A 389 4.64 27.65 -17.43
N VAL A 390 5.24 28.73 -17.91
CA VAL A 390 5.44 29.95 -17.15
C VAL A 390 4.82 31.14 -17.92
N LEU A 391 3.96 31.89 -17.24
CA LEU A 391 3.39 33.13 -17.73
C LEU A 391 3.64 34.27 -16.72
N ASN A 392 3.74 35.48 -17.17
CA ASN A 392 3.85 36.65 -16.31
C ASN A 392 2.66 37.59 -16.54
N THR A 393 1.98 37.97 -15.46
CA THR A 393 0.95 39.00 -15.45
C THR A 393 1.42 40.16 -14.57
N GLY A 394 1.98 41.17 -15.20
CA GLY A 394 2.67 42.23 -14.48
C GLY A 394 3.89 41.70 -13.71
N SER A 395 3.91 41.86 -12.38
CA SER A 395 4.97 41.37 -11.50
C SER A 395 4.77 39.92 -11.00
N VAL A 396 3.61 39.32 -11.28
CA VAL A 396 3.30 37.97 -10.80
C VAL A 396 3.72 36.93 -11.85
N LYS A 397 4.55 35.99 -11.44
CA LYS A 397 4.91 34.84 -12.27
C LYS A 397 3.99 33.65 -11.95
N HIS A 398 3.30 33.15 -12.96
CA HIS A 398 2.44 31.95 -12.91
C HIS A 398 3.23 30.75 -13.38
N ASN A 399 3.31 29.72 -12.54
CA ASN A 399 3.73 28.40 -12.95
C ASN A 399 2.46 27.55 -13.08
N TYR A 400 1.93 27.44 -14.28
CA TYR A 400 0.62 26.86 -14.55
C TYR A 400 0.71 25.46 -15.10
N LEU A 401 -0.35 24.67 -14.86
CA LEU A 401 -0.58 23.35 -15.44
C LEU A 401 -2.08 23.20 -15.70
N VAL A 402 -2.41 22.84 -16.94
CA VAL A 402 -3.76 22.42 -17.34
C VAL A 402 -3.67 20.97 -17.80
N GLY A 403 -4.53 20.12 -17.30
CA GLY A 403 -4.44 18.71 -17.60
C GLY A 403 -5.78 18.02 -17.81
N TYR A 404 -5.70 16.94 -18.54
CA TYR A 404 -6.75 15.94 -18.73
C TYR A 404 -6.22 14.58 -18.31
N SER A 405 -7.02 13.79 -17.60
CA SER A 405 -6.71 12.42 -17.27
C SER A 405 -7.86 11.49 -17.61
N LEU A 406 -7.53 10.35 -18.22
CA LEU A 406 -8.44 9.26 -18.52
C LEU A 406 -7.95 8.02 -17.75
N ILE A 407 -8.86 7.35 -17.03
CA ILE A 407 -8.62 6.02 -16.47
C ILE A 407 -9.76 5.12 -16.96
N TYR A 408 -9.42 4.06 -17.66
CA TYR A 408 -10.32 2.99 -18.05
C TYR A 408 -9.85 1.69 -17.40
N LEU A 409 -10.63 1.18 -16.46
CA LEU A 409 -10.37 -0.08 -15.77
C LEU A 409 -11.43 -1.10 -16.15
N ARG A 410 -11.01 -2.26 -16.61
CA ARG A 410 -11.83 -3.47 -16.70
C ARG A 410 -11.27 -4.50 -15.71
N ARG A 411 -12.10 -4.95 -14.77
CA ARG A 411 -11.74 -5.96 -13.78
C ARG A 411 -12.79 -7.06 -13.75
N CYS A 412 -12.34 -8.31 -13.76
CA CYS A 412 -13.17 -9.47 -13.44
C CYS A 412 -12.70 -10.02 -12.10
N THR A 413 -13.56 -9.97 -11.10
CA THR A 413 -13.30 -10.52 -9.77
C THR A 413 -14.05 -11.83 -9.63
N TYR A 414 -13.34 -12.91 -9.35
CA TYR A 414 -13.86 -14.25 -9.10
C TYR A 414 -13.77 -14.53 -7.60
N LYS A 415 -14.80 -15.10 -7.04
CA LYS A 415 -14.81 -15.54 -5.64
C LYS A 415 -15.58 -16.84 -5.49
N GLY A 416 -15.24 -17.59 -4.47
CA GLY A 416 -15.94 -18.78 -4.07
C GLY A 416 -15.62 -19.13 -2.63
N TYR A 417 -16.57 -19.73 -1.98
CA TYR A 417 -16.42 -20.37 -0.72
C TYR A 417 -16.73 -21.85 -0.96
N ASN A 418 -16.06 -22.74 -0.26
CA ASN A 418 -16.32 -24.15 -0.44
C ASN A 418 -17.58 -24.57 0.35
N PHE A 419 -18.70 -23.89 0.05
CA PHE A 419 -20.01 -24.15 0.62
C PHE A 419 -20.97 -24.67 -0.44
N LYS A 420 -21.95 -25.46 -0.01
CA LYS A 420 -23.04 -25.88 -0.90
C LYS A 420 -23.83 -24.66 -1.40
N GLY A 421 -24.13 -24.64 -2.68
CA GLY A 421 -24.86 -23.55 -3.31
C GLY A 421 -26.37 -23.52 -3.01
N ASP A 422 -26.87 -24.35 -2.11
CA ASP A 422 -28.27 -24.48 -1.73
C ASP A 422 -28.70 -23.55 -0.58
N GLY A 423 -27.80 -22.69 -0.10
CA GLY A 423 -28.04 -21.76 0.99
C GLY A 423 -27.98 -22.38 2.39
N THR A 424 -27.58 -23.63 2.51
CA THR A 424 -27.44 -24.30 3.82
C THR A 424 -26.12 -24.00 4.51
N ASP A 425 -25.23 -23.21 3.89
CA ASP A 425 -23.89 -22.84 4.38
C ASP A 425 -23.04 -24.03 4.87
N THR A 426 -23.38 -25.25 4.43
CA THR A 426 -22.61 -26.42 4.76
C THR A 426 -21.50 -26.62 3.73
N PRO A 427 -20.28 -26.87 4.19
CA PRO A 427 -19.15 -27.11 3.29
C PRO A 427 -19.40 -28.33 2.40
N GLU A 428 -19.05 -28.24 1.12
CA GLU A 428 -19.00 -29.42 0.26
C GLU A 428 -17.79 -30.26 0.64
N THR A 429 -18.03 -31.42 1.25
CA THR A 429 -16.97 -32.35 1.65
C THR A 429 -16.15 -32.86 0.46
N SER A 430 -16.71 -32.86 -0.73
CA SER A 430 -16.01 -33.22 -1.98
C SER A 430 -14.90 -32.22 -2.36
N ASP A 431 -14.94 -30.99 -1.85
CA ASP A 431 -13.94 -29.98 -2.10
C ASP A 431 -12.79 -30.03 -1.08
N VAL A 432 -12.89 -30.92 -0.10
CA VAL A 432 -11.87 -31.09 0.92
C VAL A 432 -11.00 -32.29 0.58
N TRP A 433 -9.70 -32.08 0.66
CA TRP A 433 -8.70 -33.04 0.26
C TRP A 433 -7.74 -33.34 1.41
N GLY A 434 -7.87 -34.54 1.96
CA GLY A 434 -7.11 -34.95 3.14
C GLY A 434 -7.73 -34.49 4.46
N THR A 435 -8.35 -33.33 4.53
CA THR A 435 -9.06 -32.81 5.70
C THR A 435 -10.45 -32.37 5.30
N ALA A 436 -11.48 -32.85 5.98
CA ALA A 436 -12.85 -32.39 5.75
C ALA A 436 -13.00 -30.95 6.24
N LEU A 437 -13.65 -30.09 5.46
CA LEU A 437 -14.01 -28.76 5.91
C LEU A 437 -14.89 -28.89 7.17
N GLY A 438 -14.54 -28.16 8.24
CA GLY A 438 -15.09 -28.39 9.57
C GLY A 438 -14.37 -29.49 10.37
N ALA A 439 -13.41 -30.21 9.75
CA ALA A 439 -12.49 -31.04 10.53
C ALA A 439 -11.61 -30.14 11.41
N HIS A 440 -11.28 -30.63 12.56
CA HIS A 440 -10.52 -29.92 13.57
C HIS A 440 -9.13 -30.51 13.75
N GLY A 441 -8.21 -29.65 14.16
CA GLY A 441 -6.85 -29.98 14.52
C GLY A 441 -6.46 -29.39 15.86
N SER A 442 -5.38 -29.89 16.43
CA SER A 442 -4.80 -29.34 17.65
C SER A 442 -4.25 -27.93 17.39
N ILE A 443 -4.43 -27.02 18.33
CA ILE A 443 -3.75 -25.72 18.31
C ILE A 443 -2.24 -25.83 18.53
N TYR A 444 -1.75 -26.97 19.01
CA TYR A 444 -0.33 -27.24 19.27
C TYR A 444 0.35 -27.97 18.11
N ASP A 445 -0.42 -28.35 17.09
CA ASP A 445 0.04 -29.06 15.89
C ASP A 445 -0.64 -28.49 14.65
N ALA A 446 0.01 -27.50 14.02
CA ALA A 446 -0.53 -26.80 12.87
C ALA A 446 -0.63 -27.67 11.61
N GLU A 447 0.20 -28.71 11.46
CA GLU A 447 0.19 -29.60 10.29
C GLU A 447 -1.06 -30.48 10.22
N SER A 448 -1.78 -30.62 11.32
CA SER A 448 -3.02 -31.40 11.36
C SER A 448 -4.15 -30.84 10.48
N LEU A 449 -4.03 -29.60 9.98
CA LEU A 449 -5.10 -28.91 9.24
C LEU A 449 -5.22 -29.30 7.75
N GLY A 450 -4.23 -29.98 7.16
CA GLY A 450 -4.32 -30.69 5.88
C GLY A 450 -4.53 -29.84 4.62
N TRP A 451 -5.21 -30.40 3.61
CA TRP A 451 -5.37 -29.86 2.26
C TRP A 451 -6.83 -29.65 1.89
N MET A 452 -7.13 -28.62 1.09
CA MET A 452 -8.45 -28.33 0.56
C MET A 452 -8.46 -28.15 -0.95
N LYS A 453 -9.49 -28.65 -1.60
CA LYS A 453 -9.81 -28.29 -3.00
C LYS A 453 -10.59 -26.98 -3.02
N THR A 454 -10.39 -26.22 -4.08
CA THR A 454 -10.99 -24.90 -4.23
C THR A 454 -11.64 -24.73 -5.60
N LYS A 455 -12.75 -24.00 -5.64
CA LYS A 455 -13.43 -23.61 -6.88
C LYS A 455 -13.99 -22.20 -6.77
N PHE A 456 -14.25 -21.56 -7.92
CA PHE A 456 -15.01 -20.31 -7.95
C PHE A 456 -16.50 -20.60 -8.08
N SER A 457 -17.32 -19.81 -7.41
CA SER A 457 -18.79 -19.87 -7.50
C SER A 457 -19.39 -18.67 -8.22
N ALA A 458 -18.73 -17.52 -8.17
CA ALA A 458 -19.24 -16.28 -8.74
C ALA A 458 -18.14 -15.47 -9.41
N VAL A 459 -18.53 -14.70 -10.43
CA VAL A 459 -17.71 -13.67 -11.07
C VAL A 459 -18.43 -12.33 -11.05
N THR A 460 -17.68 -11.28 -10.73
CA THR A 460 -18.15 -9.90 -10.70
C THR A 460 -17.30 -9.06 -11.66
N PRO A 461 -17.67 -8.99 -12.93
CA PRO A 461 -16.99 -8.09 -13.85
C PRO A 461 -17.45 -6.67 -13.60
N GLN A 462 -16.51 -5.75 -13.73
CA GLN A 462 -16.72 -4.33 -13.54
C GLN A 462 -15.95 -3.51 -14.57
N ILE A 463 -16.55 -2.41 -14.99
CA ILE A 463 -15.93 -1.40 -15.84
C ILE A 463 -16.01 -0.07 -15.11
N ARG A 464 -14.87 0.62 -15.04
CA ARG A 464 -14.75 1.94 -14.46
C ARG A 464 -14.14 2.88 -15.50
N LEU A 465 -14.82 4.00 -15.77
CA LEU A 465 -14.30 5.07 -16.60
C LEU A 465 -14.29 6.36 -15.79
N GLN A 466 -13.12 6.97 -15.70
CA GLN A 466 -12.92 8.27 -15.06
C GLN A 466 -12.31 9.22 -16.06
N ASN A 467 -12.93 10.40 -16.22
CA ASN A 467 -12.37 11.54 -16.94
C ASN A 467 -12.20 12.69 -15.96
N GLY A 468 -11.03 13.31 -15.92
CA GLY A 468 -10.75 14.41 -15.04
C GLY A 468 -10.10 15.56 -15.78
N PHE A 469 -10.65 16.76 -15.65
CA PHE A 469 -10.09 18.01 -16.16
C PHE A 469 -9.59 18.82 -14.98
N TYR A 470 -8.35 19.24 -15.00
CA TYR A 470 -7.74 19.93 -13.86
C TYR A 470 -6.83 21.08 -14.28
N PHE A 471 -6.79 22.04 -13.38
CA PHE A 471 -5.95 23.22 -13.44
C PHE A 471 -5.17 23.33 -12.13
N HIS A 472 -3.92 23.72 -12.24
CA HIS A 472 -3.04 23.95 -11.10
C HIS A 472 -2.12 25.12 -11.42
N ASP A 473 -2.00 26.08 -10.52
CA ASP A 473 -1.15 27.26 -10.68
C ASP A 473 -0.43 27.58 -9.36
N VAL A 474 0.88 27.79 -9.47
CA VAL A 474 1.71 28.29 -8.37
C VAL A 474 2.18 29.70 -8.76
N LEU A 475 1.62 30.68 -8.04
CA LEU A 475 1.88 32.09 -8.25
C LEU A 475 3.12 32.51 -7.46
N ASP A 476 4.11 33.04 -8.13
CA ASP A 476 5.22 33.76 -7.54
C ASP A 476 4.89 35.26 -7.53
N ILE A 477 4.34 35.72 -6.41
CA ILE A 477 3.83 37.09 -6.27
C ILE A 477 4.99 38.04 -6.05
N ASN A 478 5.93 37.66 -5.17
CA ASN A 478 7.17 38.41 -4.92
C ASN A 478 8.15 37.49 -4.11
N LYS A 479 9.29 38.05 -3.71
CA LYS A 479 10.30 37.29 -2.96
C LYS A 479 9.80 36.65 -1.64
N HIS A 480 8.75 37.22 -1.03
CA HIS A 480 8.22 36.77 0.25
C HIS A 480 6.92 35.96 0.14
N TRP A 481 6.11 36.15 -0.88
CA TRP A 481 4.78 35.56 -0.98
C TRP A 481 4.62 34.71 -2.23
N LYS A 482 4.18 33.49 -2.02
CA LYS A 482 3.74 32.56 -3.06
C LYS A 482 2.30 32.12 -2.75
N ALA A 483 1.55 31.77 -3.76
CA ALA A 483 0.21 31.20 -3.60
C ALA A 483 0.03 30.00 -4.53
N MET A 484 -0.90 29.14 -4.21
CA MET A 484 -1.26 27.98 -5.02
C MET A 484 -2.76 27.89 -5.12
N VAL A 485 -3.27 27.68 -6.33
CA VAL A 485 -4.69 27.42 -6.61
C VAL A 485 -4.79 26.21 -7.53
N SER A 486 -5.69 25.32 -7.22
CA SER A 486 -5.95 24.11 -8.03
C SER A 486 -7.42 23.80 -8.04
N ALA A 487 -7.93 23.34 -9.16
CA ALA A 487 -9.30 22.88 -9.34
C ALA A 487 -9.34 21.66 -10.24
N ARG A 488 -10.29 20.77 -10.00
CA ARG A 488 -10.51 19.58 -10.82
C ARG A 488 -11.99 19.24 -10.87
N PHE A 489 -12.42 18.85 -12.06
CA PHE A 489 -13.73 18.32 -12.32
C PHE A 489 -13.62 16.90 -12.85
N ASP A 490 -14.28 15.95 -12.19
CA ASP A 490 -14.26 14.53 -12.52
C ASP A 490 -15.65 14.04 -12.96
N LEU A 491 -15.64 13.24 -14.01
CA LEU A 491 -16.80 12.48 -14.50
C LEU A 491 -16.53 10.99 -14.32
N TYR A 492 -17.37 10.31 -13.58
CA TYR A 492 -17.29 8.89 -13.28
C TYR A 492 -18.42 8.12 -13.93
N LYS A 493 -18.06 6.99 -14.55
CA LYS A 493 -19.00 5.94 -14.93
C LYS A 493 -18.50 4.63 -14.36
N TYR A 494 -19.37 3.94 -13.66
CA TYR A 494 -19.12 2.63 -13.11
C TYR A 494 -20.21 1.67 -13.60
N ARG A 495 -19.83 0.46 -13.99
CA ARG A 495 -20.74 -0.61 -14.39
C ARG A 495 -20.24 -1.92 -13.83
N ASN A 496 -21.14 -2.74 -13.35
CA ASN A 496 -20.83 -4.08 -12.89
C ASN A 496 -22.04 -5.01 -13.02
N THR A 497 -21.80 -6.30 -12.87
CA THR A 497 -22.82 -7.34 -12.70
C THR A 497 -22.22 -8.45 -11.82
N SER A 498 -23.03 -9.40 -11.38
CA SER A 498 -22.58 -10.59 -10.66
C SER A 498 -23.24 -11.81 -11.28
N LEU A 499 -22.46 -12.79 -11.67
CA LEU A 499 -22.88 -13.99 -12.38
C LEU A 499 -22.29 -15.22 -11.72
N ALA A 500 -22.93 -16.38 -11.90
CA ALA A 500 -22.32 -17.66 -11.55
C ALA A 500 -21.16 -17.98 -12.50
N THR A 501 -20.14 -18.66 -12.00
CA THR A 501 -19.07 -19.19 -12.85
C THR A 501 -19.49 -20.48 -13.53
N ILE A 502 -18.93 -20.77 -14.70
CA ILE A 502 -19.13 -22.04 -15.40
C ILE A 502 -18.04 -23.01 -14.90
N ASP A 503 -18.47 -24.16 -14.37
CA ASP A 503 -17.57 -25.22 -13.87
C ASP A 503 -16.49 -24.74 -12.87
N GLY A 504 -16.75 -23.66 -12.15
CA GLY A 504 -15.79 -23.11 -11.19
C GLY A 504 -14.53 -22.53 -11.80
N LYS A 505 -14.52 -22.19 -13.09
CA LYS A 505 -13.35 -21.70 -13.84
C LYS A 505 -13.36 -20.20 -14.05
N ARG A 506 -12.20 -19.65 -14.43
CA ARG A 506 -12.00 -18.23 -14.80
C ARG A 506 -12.15 -18.03 -16.32
N ASP A 507 -13.33 -18.23 -16.85
CA ASP A 507 -13.58 -18.31 -18.29
C ASP A 507 -14.39 -17.12 -18.87
N PHE A 508 -14.53 -16.03 -18.11
CA PHE A 508 -15.26 -14.85 -18.57
C PHE A 508 -14.35 -13.85 -19.30
N ASP A 509 -14.48 -13.78 -20.62
CA ASP A 509 -13.87 -12.72 -21.43
C ASP A 509 -14.83 -11.58 -21.78
N ASP A 510 -16.13 -11.85 -21.96
CA ASP A 510 -17.12 -10.81 -22.29
C ASP A 510 -18.50 -11.08 -21.69
N ILE A 511 -19.08 -10.04 -21.08
CA ILE A 511 -20.44 -10.06 -20.55
C ILE A 511 -21.33 -9.19 -21.43
N PRO A 512 -22.54 -9.65 -21.76
CA PRO A 512 -23.49 -8.85 -22.50
C PRO A 512 -23.71 -7.49 -21.84
N LYS A 513 -23.58 -6.40 -22.59
CA LYS A 513 -23.73 -5.02 -22.08
C LYS A 513 -25.09 -4.78 -21.41
N SER A 514 -26.13 -5.54 -21.77
CA SER A 514 -27.46 -5.48 -21.19
C SER A 514 -27.53 -5.92 -19.72
N GLU A 515 -26.56 -6.71 -19.25
CA GLU A 515 -26.55 -7.24 -17.88
C GLU A 515 -25.82 -6.34 -16.88
N TYR A 516 -25.14 -5.29 -17.35
CA TYR A 516 -24.43 -4.38 -16.48
C TYR A 516 -25.39 -3.36 -15.83
N LYS A 517 -25.38 -3.32 -14.51
CA LYS A 517 -25.94 -2.19 -13.75
C LYS A 517 -24.92 -1.08 -13.69
N GLY A 518 -25.35 0.16 -13.89
CA GLY A 518 -24.44 1.28 -14.00
C GLY A 518 -24.83 2.45 -13.12
N MET A 519 -23.82 3.21 -12.72
CA MET A 519 -23.98 4.51 -12.10
C MET A 519 -23.04 5.53 -12.73
N SER A 520 -23.47 6.79 -12.71
CA SER A 520 -22.63 7.93 -13.07
C SER A 520 -22.62 8.92 -11.91
N THR A 521 -21.48 9.50 -11.64
CA THR A 521 -21.36 10.59 -10.67
C THR A 521 -20.34 11.61 -11.15
N GLN A 522 -20.45 12.82 -10.64
CA GLN A 522 -19.50 13.88 -10.92
C GLN A 522 -19.05 14.52 -9.62
N ALA A 523 -17.86 15.10 -9.65
CA ALA A 523 -17.34 15.78 -8.49
C ALA A 523 -16.45 16.95 -8.88
N PHE A 524 -16.50 17.99 -8.08
CA PHE A 524 -15.59 19.10 -8.14
C PHE A 524 -14.73 19.12 -6.88
N THR A 525 -13.41 19.19 -7.07
CA THR A 525 -12.44 19.31 -5.97
C THR A 525 -11.55 20.53 -6.22
N TYR A 526 -11.12 21.15 -5.12
CA TYR A 526 -10.23 22.30 -5.19
C TYR A 526 -9.22 22.28 -4.05
N LYS A 527 -8.11 23.00 -4.26
CA LYS A 527 -7.07 23.21 -3.24
C LYS A 527 -6.51 24.61 -3.42
N ALA A 528 -6.35 25.32 -2.33
CA ALA A 528 -5.71 26.62 -2.30
C ALA A 528 -4.74 26.69 -1.12
N GLY A 529 -3.69 27.49 -1.26
CA GLY A 529 -2.75 27.71 -0.19
C GLY A 529 -1.86 28.92 -0.43
N VAL A 530 -1.24 29.37 0.64
CA VAL A 530 -0.30 30.48 0.61
C VAL A 530 0.99 30.06 1.31
N VAL A 531 2.10 30.62 0.84
CA VAL A 531 3.44 30.43 1.43
C VAL A 531 4.03 31.81 1.67
N TYR A 532 4.50 32.02 2.89
CA TYR A 532 5.24 33.19 3.30
C TYR A 532 6.69 32.84 3.60
N LEU A 533 7.62 33.53 2.95
CA LEU A 533 9.06 33.40 3.15
C LEU A 533 9.59 34.62 3.89
N PRO A 534 9.63 34.63 5.23
CA PRO A 534 10.22 35.73 6.00
C PRO A 534 11.71 35.92 5.67
N VAL A 535 12.38 34.82 5.41
CA VAL A 535 13.75 34.73 4.90
C VAL A 535 13.83 33.60 3.87
N GLU A 536 14.86 33.60 3.04
CA GLU A 536 14.95 32.70 1.87
C GLU A 536 14.90 31.20 2.22
N ASN A 537 15.42 30.84 3.39
CA ASN A 537 15.53 29.45 3.85
C ASN A 537 14.39 29.00 4.77
N LEU A 538 13.40 29.84 5.06
CA LEU A 538 12.23 29.52 5.88
C LEU A 538 10.94 29.80 5.12
N SER A 539 10.11 28.77 4.97
CA SER A 539 8.76 28.87 4.42
C SER A 539 7.73 28.54 5.48
N LEU A 540 6.79 29.45 5.71
CA LEU A 540 5.57 29.21 6.50
C LEU A 540 4.40 29.08 5.53
N TYR A 541 3.55 28.08 5.69
CA TYR A 541 2.44 27.89 4.77
C TYR A 541 1.13 27.54 5.45
N ALA A 542 0.05 27.87 4.77
CA ALA A 542 -1.31 27.43 5.09
C ALA A 542 -2.00 26.93 3.83
N SER A 543 -2.78 25.86 3.92
CA SER A 543 -3.55 25.36 2.79
C SER A 543 -4.87 24.71 3.23
N TYR A 544 -5.82 24.73 2.29
CA TYR A 544 -7.05 23.97 2.37
C TYR A 544 -7.27 23.20 1.07
N GLY A 545 -7.60 21.91 1.17
CA GLY A 545 -7.88 21.06 0.02
C GLY A 545 -9.04 20.12 0.27
N THR A 546 -9.80 19.80 -0.77
CA THR A 546 -10.95 18.92 -0.74
C THR A 546 -10.64 17.58 -1.41
N TYR A 547 -11.43 16.57 -1.09
CA TYR A 547 -11.39 15.25 -1.74
C TYR A 547 -12.80 14.71 -1.88
N PHE A 548 -12.92 13.68 -2.71
CA PHE A 548 -14.13 12.88 -2.79
C PHE A 548 -13.79 11.41 -3.10
N LYS A 549 -14.73 10.52 -2.75
CA LYS A 549 -14.67 9.09 -3.09
C LYS A 549 -16.07 8.64 -3.49
N PRO A 550 -16.28 8.18 -4.73
CA PRO A 550 -17.55 7.56 -5.12
C PRO A 550 -17.79 6.29 -4.30
N ILE A 551 -19.04 6.05 -3.95
CA ILE A 551 -19.48 4.81 -3.30
C ILE A 551 -20.20 3.99 -4.36
N TYR A 552 -19.66 2.83 -4.67
CA TYR A 552 -20.24 1.88 -5.62
C TYR A 552 -20.96 0.80 -4.85
N THR A 553 -22.22 1.03 -4.52
CA THR A 553 -23.04 0.04 -3.82
C THR A 553 -24.03 -0.57 -4.80
N ILE A 554 -24.01 -1.89 -4.91
CA ILE A 554 -25.05 -2.65 -5.63
C ILE A 554 -26.14 -2.97 -4.61
N TYR A 555 -27.40 -2.82 -5.03
CA TYR A 555 -28.51 -3.28 -4.22
C TYR A 555 -28.37 -4.77 -3.89
N SER A 556 -28.54 -5.09 -2.63
CA SER A 556 -28.64 -6.46 -2.14
C SER A 556 -29.95 -6.59 -1.34
N PRO A 557 -30.83 -7.56 -1.66
CA PRO A 557 -32.07 -7.78 -0.92
C PRO A 557 -31.83 -8.18 0.54
N THR A 558 -30.62 -8.62 0.87
CA THR A 558 -30.21 -8.99 2.24
C THR A 558 -29.60 -7.82 3.01
N THR A 559 -29.67 -6.59 2.49
CA THR A 559 -29.10 -5.41 3.12
C THR A 559 -30.15 -4.31 3.25
N ILE A 560 -30.24 -3.71 4.44
CA ILE A 560 -30.99 -2.49 4.71
C ILE A 560 -30.02 -1.32 4.53
N TYR A 561 -30.39 -0.36 3.70
CA TYR A 561 -29.60 0.83 3.44
C TYR A 561 -30.18 2.04 4.17
N ILE A 562 -29.34 2.80 4.83
CA ILE A 562 -29.73 3.98 5.60
C ILE A 562 -28.97 5.19 5.05
N ASP A 563 -29.69 6.28 4.77
CA ASP A 563 -29.10 7.53 4.33
C ASP A 563 -28.44 8.31 5.50
N ARG A 564 -27.84 9.45 5.19
CA ARG A 564 -27.17 10.32 6.19
C ARG A 564 -28.10 10.89 7.26
N ASP A 565 -29.40 10.94 6.99
CA ASP A 565 -30.43 11.49 7.89
C ASP A 565 -31.10 10.38 8.70
N GLY A 566 -30.64 9.13 8.54
CA GLY A 566 -31.11 7.96 9.25
C GLY A 566 -32.37 7.31 8.67
N LYS A 567 -32.78 7.68 7.47
CA LYS A 567 -33.92 7.08 6.79
C LYS A 567 -33.51 5.89 5.97
N GLU A 568 -34.34 4.84 5.98
CA GLU A 568 -34.15 3.75 5.03
C GLU A 568 -34.36 4.24 3.61
N PHE A 569 -33.52 3.77 2.71
CA PHE A 569 -33.71 3.97 1.28
C PHE A 569 -33.40 2.67 0.52
N PHE A 570 -34.05 2.53 -0.61
CA PHE A 570 -33.87 1.39 -1.49
C PHE A 570 -33.07 1.87 -2.70
N PRO A 571 -31.80 1.46 -2.85
CA PRO A 571 -31.08 1.73 -4.09
C PRO A 571 -31.85 1.17 -5.25
N ASP A 572 -32.19 1.99 -6.25
CA ASP A 572 -32.95 1.58 -7.41
C ASP A 572 -32.19 0.53 -8.23
N ASP A 573 -32.85 -0.57 -8.56
CA ASP A 573 -32.30 -1.64 -9.39
C ASP A 573 -31.91 -1.19 -10.81
N ASN A 574 -32.40 -0.05 -11.28
CA ASN A 574 -32.11 0.55 -12.58
C ASN A 574 -31.00 1.61 -12.56
N GLY A 575 -30.19 1.66 -11.48
CA GLY A 575 -29.11 2.63 -11.35
C GLY A 575 -29.56 3.98 -10.78
N GLY A 576 -30.67 4.00 -10.09
CA GLY A 576 -31.21 5.15 -9.36
C GLY A 576 -30.38 5.57 -8.15
N GLU A 577 -30.96 6.31 -7.23
CA GLU A 577 -30.25 6.99 -6.15
C GLU A 577 -29.27 6.09 -5.43
N VAL A 578 -28.00 6.35 -5.66
CA VAL A 578 -26.88 5.67 -5.03
C VAL A 578 -26.43 6.54 -3.86
N PHE A 579 -25.70 5.97 -2.92
CA PHE A 579 -25.06 6.74 -1.88
C PHE A 579 -24.33 7.96 -2.42
N LYS A 580 -24.46 9.10 -1.77
CA LYS A 580 -23.66 10.29 -2.10
C LYS A 580 -22.17 9.96 -1.94
N PRO A 581 -21.28 10.54 -2.75
CA PRO A 581 -19.85 10.33 -2.57
C PRO A 581 -19.41 10.71 -1.15
N GLU A 582 -18.53 9.91 -0.55
CA GLU A 582 -17.77 10.37 0.61
C GLU A 582 -17.00 11.63 0.21
N ASN A 583 -16.98 12.62 1.05
CA ASN A 583 -16.28 13.86 0.82
C ASN A 583 -15.71 14.48 2.09
N GLY A 584 -14.90 15.48 1.91
CA GLY A 584 -14.33 16.24 3.01
C GLY A 584 -13.20 17.15 2.58
N GLY A 585 -12.45 17.61 3.54
CA GLY A 585 -11.33 18.49 3.29
C GLY A 585 -10.35 18.53 4.45
N GLN A 586 -9.18 19.10 4.18
CA GLN A 586 -8.10 19.30 5.13
C GLN A 586 -7.68 20.75 5.19
N PHE A 587 -7.55 21.26 6.41
CA PHE A 587 -6.71 22.41 6.73
C PHE A 587 -5.32 21.92 7.14
N GLU A 588 -4.29 22.59 6.63
CA GLU A 588 -2.90 22.32 6.99
C GLU A 588 -2.14 23.63 7.14
N PHE A 589 -1.34 23.71 8.22
CA PHE A 589 -0.37 24.76 8.47
C PHE A 589 0.98 24.10 8.66
N GLY A 590 2.03 24.68 8.11
CA GLY A 590 3.34 24.07 8.28
C GLY A 590 4.48 25.05 8.03
N LEU A 591 5.68 24.54 8.32
CA LEU A 591 6.94 25.21 8.07
C LEU A 591 7.90 24.28 7.35
N LYS A 592 8.77 24.86 6.53
CA LYS A 592 9.92 24.20 5.92
C LYS A 592 11.13 25.11 6.13
N TYR A 593 12.18 24.54 6.69
CA TYR A 593 13.40 25.25 7.01
C TYR A 593 14.61 24.51 6.47
N GLU A 594 15.44 25.20 5.70
CA GLU A 594 16.65 24.65 5.08
C GLU A 594 17.86 25.50 5.45
N VAL A 595 18.92 24.88 5.96
CA VAL A 595 20.19 25.55 6.32
C VAL A 595 21.33 24.91 5.55
N ASN A 596 22.00 25.75 4.72
CA ASN A 596 23.25 25.40 4.03
C ASN A 596 23.32 24.00 3.40
N SER A 597 22.20 23.50 2.89
CA SER A 597 22.08 22.13 2.36
C SER A 597 22.38 20.99 3.37
N GLN A 598 22.63 21.32 4.65
CA GLN A 598 22.98 20.35 5.67
C GLN A 598 21.82 20.00 6.62
N LEU A 599 20.88 20.91 6.80
CA LEU A 599 19.74 20.69 7.69
C LEU A 599 18.43 21.04 6.96
N THR A 600 17.52 20.10 6.96
CA THR A 600 16.14 20.30 6.51
C THR A 600 15.20 19.95 7.65
N VAL A 601 14.27 20.84 7.99
CA VAL A 601 13.22 20.62 8.98
C VAL A 601 11.87 20.89 8.30
N ASN A 602 10.99 19.92 8.31
CA ASN A 602 9.59 20.06 7.86
C ASN A 602 8.67 19.75 9.03
N ALA A 603 7.76 20.66 9.34
CA ALA A 603 6.73 20.42 10.35
C ALA A 603 5.37 20.87 9.84
N SER A 604 4.33 20.15 10.20
CA SER A 604 2.96 20.51 9.84
C SER A 604 1.96 20.09 10.90
N VAL A 605 0.91 20.89 11.08
CA VAL A 605 -0.29 20.53 11.81
C VAL A 605 -1.46 20.43 10.85
N PHE A 606 -2.34 19.46 11.05
CA PHE A 606 -3.42 19.20 10.11
C PHE A 606 -4.74 18.89 10.81
N SER A 607 -5.84 19.14 10.12
CA SER A 607 -7.18 18.71 10.48
C SER A 607 -7.94 18.25 9.23
N ILE A 608 -8.22 16.96 9.16
CA ILE A 608 -8.93 16.31 8.05
C ILE A 608 -10.33 15.93 8.53
N ASN A 609 -11.36 16.33 7.81
CA ASN A 609 -12.74 15.90 8.05
C ASN A 609 -13.18 14.98 6.91
N LYS A 610 -13.91 13.92 7.28
CA LYS A 610 -14.55 12.98 6.36
C LYS A 610 -16.04 12.89 6.68
N ARG A 611 -16.88 12.92 5.64
CA ARG A 611 -18.35 12.88 5.74
C ARG A 611 -18.92 11.87 4.78
N ASN A 612 -20.17 11.50 4.97
CA ASN A 612 -20.92 10.55 4.14
C ASN A 612 -20.22 9.18 4.06
N MET A 613 -19.66 8.75 5.18
CA MET A 613 -19.01 7.42 5.23
C MET A 613 -20.08 6.35 5.22
N ASN A 614 -19.84 5.34 4.39
CA ASN A 614 -20.60 4.10 4.44
C ASN A 614 -20.07 3.23 5.58
N VAL A 615 -20.91 2.90 6.53
CA VAL A 615 -20.56 2.12 7.74
C VAL A 615 -21.45 0.89 7.78
N ASN A 616 -20.86 -0.28 7.96
CA ASN A 616 -21.59 -1.49 8.29
C ASN A 616 -21.99 -1.39 9.76
N LEU A 617 -23.29 -1.38 10.02
CA LEU A 617 -23.90 -1.16 11.33
C LEU A 617 -24.28 -2.47 12.02
N GLY A 618 -23.93 -3.62 11.42
CA GLY A 618 -24.21 -4.93 11.96
C GLY A 618 -25.36 -5.63 11.23
N LYS A 619 -25.95 -6.61 11.90
CA LYS A 619 -27.04 -7.43 11.38
C LYS A 619 -28.26 -7.33 12.30
N VAL A 620 -29.43 -7.29 11.68
CA VAL A 620 -30.72 -7.25 12.37
C VAL A 620 -31.63 -8.38 11.86
N MET A 621 -32.53 -8.86 12.73
CA MET A 621 -33.60 -9.77 12.35
C MET A 621 -34.82 -8.94 11.99
N VAL A 622 -35.34 -9.12 10.78
CA VAL A 622 -36.58 -8.48 10.31
C VAL A 622 -37.60 -9.52 9.89
N MET A 623 -38.87 -9.20 10.07
CA MET A 623 -39.97 -10.04 9.56
C MET A 623 -40.20 -9.71 8.08
N GLU A 624 -40.15 -10.71 7.21
CA GLU A 624 -40.49 -10.59 5.80
C GLU A 624 -41.54 -11.61 5.39
N ILE A 625 -42.40 -11.21 4.48
CA ILE A 625 -43.33 -12.14 3.88
C ILE A 625 -42.61 -12.94 2.79
N ASP A 626 -42.56 -14.22 2.93
CA ASP A 626 -42.07 -15.13 1.88
C ASP A 626 -43.00 -15.06 0.67
N LYS A 627 -42.50 -14.62 -0.47
CA LYS A 627 -43.29 -14.41 -1.70
C LYS A 627 -43.81 -15.73 -2.28
N ASN A 628 -43.27 -16.87 -1.88
CA ASN A 628 -43.74 -18.17 -2.39
C ASN A 628 -44.82 -18.80 -1.48
N THR A 629 -44.68 -18.60 -0.16
CA THR A 629 -45.61 -19.23 0.81
C THR A 629 -46.65 -18.24 1.39
N ASN A 630 -46.39 -16.92 1.20
CA ASN A 630 -47.15 -15.82 1.79
C ASN A 630 -47.15 -15.85 3.33
N GLU A 631 -46.16 -16.49 3.95
CA GLU A 631 -45.99 -16.58 5.39
C GLU A 631 -44.93 -15.59 5.85
N GLU A 632 -45.05 -15.06 7.07
CA GLU A 632 -44.04 -14.26 7.72
C GLU A 632 -42.89 -15.14 8.18
N LYS A 633 -41.66 -14.75 7.79
CA LYS A 633 -40.44 -15.40 8.30
C LYS A 633 -39.43 -14.37 8.80
N GLN A 634 -38.69 -14.73 9.84
CA GLN A 634 -37.55 -13.96 10.29
C GLN A 634 -36.35 -14.12 9.33
N VAL A 635 -35.85 -13.00 8.81
CA VAL A 635 -34.71 -12.95 7.90
C VAL A 635 -33.63 -12.05 8.52
N GLN A 636 -32.40 -12.52 8.54
CA GLN A 636 -31.27 -11.72 8.97
C GLN A 636 -30.82 -10.80 7.83
N LYS A 637 -30.78 -9.49 8.09
CA LYS A 637 -30.29 -8.48 7.14
C LYS A 637 -29.11 -7.73 7.70
N THR A 638 -28.12 -7.42 6.83
CA THR A 638 -27.04 -6.50 7.14
C THR A 638 -27.56 -5.07 7.04
N VAL A 639 -27.23 -4.22 8.00
CA VAL A 639 -27.54 -2.79 7.96
C VAL A 639 -26.31 -2.02 7.55
N THR A 640 -26.42 -1.22 6.49
CA THR A 640 -25.34 -0.38 5.99
C THR A 640 -25.83 1.05 5.83
N GLY A 641 -25.15 2.00 6.46
CA GLY A 641 -25.58 3.39 6.47
C GLY A 641 -24.52 4.41 6.12
N GLN A 642 -24.95 5.49 5.44
CA GLN A 642 -24.12 6.65 5.13
C GLN A 642 -24.17 7.70 6.25
N VAL A 643 -23.93 7.27 7.46
CA VAL A 643 -24.25 8.01 8.71
C VAL A 643 -23.02 8.56 9.42
N GLY A 644 -21.81 8.23 8.93
CA GLY A 644 -20.58 8.50 9.65
C GLY A 644 -19.92 9.84 9.29
N ARG A 645 -19.41 10.52 10.34
CA ARG A 645 -18.45 11.62 10.22
C ARG A 645 -17.20 11.27 10.99
N MET A 646 -16.03 11.54 10.38
CA MET A 646 -14.73 11.32 10.99
C MET A 646 -13.94 12.61 11.02
N ARG A 647 -13.04 12.69 11.98
CA ARG A 647 -12.03 13.75 12.02
C ARG A 647 -10.69 13.16 12.43
N SER A 648 -9.65 13.49 11.68
CA SER A 648 -8.26 13.25 12.05
C SER A 648 -7.56 14.58 12.25
N THR A 649 -6.94 14.78 13.40
CA THR A 649 -6.11 15.94 13.70
C THR A 649 -4.75 15.47 14.13
N GLY A 650 -3.72 16.19 13.75
CA GLY A 650 -2.38 15.73 14.10
C GLY A 650 -1.27 16.72 13.75
N PHE A 651 -0.07 16.23 13.98
CA PHE A 651 1.18 16.91 13.78
C PHE A 651 2.19 15.95 13.15
N ASP A 652 2.95 16.44 12.17
CA ASP A 652 4.08 15.73 11.56
C ASP A 652 5.34 16.58 11.69
N LEU A 653 6.46 15.94 12.02
CA LEU A 653 7.80 16.53 12.05
C LEU A 653 8.76 15.60 11.32
N ASP A 654 9.59 16.15 10.45
CA ASP A 654 10.68 15.48 9.76
C ASP A 654 11.94 16.33 9.79
N ILE A 655 13.06 15.74 10.16
CA ILE A 655 14.36 16.37 10.25
C ILE A 655 15.38 15.51 9.50
N THR A 656 16.10 16.11 8.56
CA THR A 656 17.28 15.51 7.93
C THR A 656 18.46 16.42 8.18
N TRP A 657 19.55 15.85 8.74
CA TRP A 657 20.71 16.59 9.15
C TRP A 657 22.01 15.88 8.77
N GLU A 658 22.88 16.61 8.11
CA GLU A 658 24.23 16.18 7.72
C GLU A 658 25.28 17.07 8.41
N PRO A 659 25.52 16.87 9.73
CA PRO A 659 26.38 17.75 10.53
C PRO A 659 27.82 17.76 10.06
N VAL A 660 28.29 16.66 9.54
CA VAL A 660 29.62 16.49 8.97
C VAL A 660 29.55 15.60 7.75
N LYS A 661 30.56 15.66 6.89
CA LYS A 661 30.62 14.84 5.68
C LYS A 661 30.46 13.35 6.02
N ASN A 662 29.63 12.63 5.24
CA ASN A 662 29.37 11.21 5.36
C ASN A 662 28.61 10.80 6.65
N LEU A 663 28.04 11.73 7.41
CA LEU A 663 27.11 11.45 8.50
C LEU A 663 25.75 12.02 8.17
N SER A 664 24.77 11.16 7.92
CA SER A 664 23.39 11.53 7.69
C SER A 664 22.50 11.04 8.84
N LEU A 665 21.76 11.96 9.42
CA LEU A 665 20.81 11.71 10.52
C LEU A 665 19.42 12.12 10.04
N THR A 666 18.48 11.20 10.05
CA THR A 666 17.09 11.49 9.69
C THR A 666 16.17 11.05 10.81
N SER A 667 15.25 11.89 11.22
CA SER A 667 14.27 11.58 12.26
C SER A 667 12.89 12.12 11.88
N GLY A 668 11.87 11.38 12.27
CA GLY A 668 10.50 11.82 12.08
C GLY A 668 9.59 11.43 13.22
N TYR A 669 8.61 12.28 13.47
CA TYR A 669 7.56 12.04 14.46
C TYR A 669 6.21 12.41 13.89
N GLY A 670 5.22 11.53 14.08
CA GLY A 670 3.83 11.75 13.69
C GLY A 670 2.87 11.54 14.86
N PHE A 671 2.03 12.54 15.11
CA PHE A 671 0.89 12.43 16.02
C PHE A 671 -0.41 12.45 15.20
N THR A 672 -1.31 11.48 15.43
CA THR A 672 -2.57 11.33 14.70
C THR A 672 -3.71 10.95 15.64
N ASP A 673 -4.63 11.87 15.92
CA ASP A 673 -5.85 11.59 16.67
C ASP A 673 -7.05 11.49 15.72
N ALA A 674 -7.30 10.28 15.22
CA ALA A 674 -8.37 9.96 14.27
C ALA A 674 -9.57 9.32 14.98
N LYS A 675 -10.73 10.01 14.95
CA LYS A 675 -11.93 9.64 15.72
C LYS A 675 -13.23 9.76 14.94
N TYR A 676 -14.17 8.92 15.29
CA TYR A 676 -15.57 9.10 14.92
C TYR A 676 -16.17 10.31 15.65
N LYS A 677 -16.82 11.22 14.92
CA LYS A 677 -17.39 12.46 15.48
C LYS A 677 -18.90 12.40 15.68
N SER A 678 -19.58 11.78 14.75
CA SER A 678 -21.03 11.56 14.86
C SER A 678 -21.44 10.38 14.00
N ILE A 679 -22.46 9.68 14.47
CA ILE A 679 -23.23 8.71 13.68
C ILE A 679 -24.67 9.21 13.80
N ALA A 680 -25.44 9.19 12.71
CA ALA A 680 -26.83 9.63 12.74
C ALA A 680 -27.66 8.71 13.66
N ASN A 681 -28.61 9.26 14.36
CA ASN A 681 -29.56 8.47 15.16
C ASN A 681 -30.53 7.74 14.23
N ASN A 682 -30.62 6.42 14.40
CA ASN A 682 -31.59 5.56 13.74
C ASN A 682 -32.01 4.44 14.71
N GLU A 683 -33.15 3.80 14.48
CA GLU A 683 -33.60 2.70 15.31
C GLU A 683 -32.63 1.50 15.33
N TYR A 684 -31.90 1.27 14.23
CA TYR A 684 -30.88 0.22 14.13
C TYR A 684 -29.55 0.61 14.82
N LEU A 685 -29.41 1.87 15.27
CA LEU A 685 -28.17 2.44 15.83
C LEU A 685 -28.23 2.67 17.33
N LYS A 686 -29.32 2.31 17.99
CA LYS A 686 -29.55 2.62 19.42
C LYS A 686 -28.43 2.11 20.33
N ASP A 687 -27.84 0.98 19.95
CA ASP A 687 -26.74 0.33 20.69
C ASP A 687 -25.36 0.54 20.04
N TYR A 688 -25.26 1.31 18.94
CA TYR A 688 -24.05 1.49 18.15
C TYR A 688 -23.46 2.89 18.32
N ASN A 689 -22.83 3.13 19.47
CA ASN A 689 -22.24 4.44 19.76
C ASN A 689 -20.72 4.43 19.54
N LEU A 690 -20.27 4.88 18.39
CA LEU A 690 -18.84 5.06 18.08
C LEU A 690 -18.31 6.46 18.35
N LYS A 691 -19.15 7.40 18.78
CA LYS A 691 -18.72 8.80 18.99
C LYS A 691 -17.59 8.89 20.01
N GLY A 692 -16.45 9.45 19.55
CA GLY A 692 -15.24 9.61 20.37
C GLY A 692 -14.25 8.46 20.25
N ASN A 693 -14.68 7.28 19.74
CA ASN A 693 -13.80 6.16 19.53
C ASN A 693 -12.76 6.45 18.44
N GLN A 694 -11.57 5.92 18.66
CA GLN A 694 -10.48 5.99 17.68
C GLN A 694 -10.69 4.95 16.57
N PHE A 695 -10.10 5.22 15.43
CA PHE A 695 -10.05 4.20 14.37
C PHE A 695 -9.18 3.04 14.79
N ALA A 696 -9.69 1.85 14.47
CA ALA A 696 -8.92 0.63 14.65
C ALA A 696 -7.62 0.69 13.85
N TYR A 697 -6.57 0.12 14.43
CA TYR A 697 -5.24 -0.03 13.83
C TYR A 697 -4.49 1.27 13.51
N ILE A 698 -4.91 2.42 14.01
CA ILE A 698 -4.22 3.69 13.85
C ILE A 698 -3.48 4.04 15.14
N PRO A 699 -2.13 4.02 15.17
CA PRO A 699 -1.37 4.48 16.32
C PRO A 699 -1.49 5.99 16.47
N LYS A 700 -1.60 6.48 17.69
CA LYS A 700 -1.58 7.93 17.94
C LYS A 700 -0.24 8.54 17.64
N ASN A 701 0.81 7.86 18.04
CA ASN A 701 2.18 8.36 17.92
C ASN A 701 3.02 7.37 17.10
N THR A 702 3.85 7.90 16.23
CA THR A 702 4.87 7.16 15.49
C THR A 702 6.16 7.96 15.53
N PHE A 703 7.28 7.28 15.65
CA PHE A 703 8.61 7.88 15.66
C PHE A 703 9.57 7.01 14.87
N TYR A 704 10.52 7.62 14.17
CA TYR A 704 11.68 6.94 13.64
C TYR A 704 12.94 7.79 13.73
N PHE A 705 14.07 7.11 13.76
CA PHE A 705 15.40 7.68 13.65
C PHE A 705 16.25 6.80 12.76
N LEU A 706 16.98 7.40 11.82
CA LEU A 706 17.97 6.77 10.96
C LEU A 706 19.30 7.50 11.14
N GLY A 707 20.37 6.74 11.33
CA GLY A 707 21.72 7.24 11.33
C GLY A 707 22.57 6.44 10.35
N ASP A 708 23.29 7.11 9.47
CA ASP A 708 24.21 6.53 8.51
C ASP A 708 25.54 7.27 8.60
N TYR A 709 26.63 6.54 8.80
CA TYR A 709 27.97 7.08 8.80
C TYR A 709 28.91 6.21 7.99
N THR A 710 29.71 6.84 7.14
CA THR A 710 30.78 6.16 6.40
C THR A 710 32.10 6.87 6.65
N VAL A 711 33.12 6.12 7.11
CA VAL A 711 34.46 6.64 7.39
C VAL A 711 35.08 7.21 6.11
N PRO A 712 35.37 8.53 6.04
CA PRO A 712 35.79 9.16 4.79
C PRO A 712 37.27 8.99 4.44
N THR A 713 38.12 8.75 5.47
CA THR A 713 39.59 8.74 5.31
C THR A 713 40.27 7.73 6.22
N GLY A 714 41.56 7.50 6.05
CA GLY A 714 42.37 6.62 6.88
C GLY A 714 42.34 5.15 6.48
N ALA A 715 42.89 4.30 7.36
CA ALA A 715 43.05 2.85 7.08
C ALA A 715 41.76 2.09 6.92
N VAL A 716 40.67 2.57 7.53
CA VAL A 716 39.34 1.97 7.47
C VAL A 716 38.38 2.81 6.63
N ARG A 717 38.91 3.60 5.65
CA ARG A 717 38.06 4.34 4.69
C ARG A 717 37.07 3.39 4.01
N GLY A 718 35.80 3.79 3.92
CA GLY A 718 34.73 2.99 3.36
C GLY A 718 34.01 2.09 4.37
N LEU A 719 34.49 2.04 5.65
CA LEU A 719 33.71 1.36 6.70
C LEU A 719 32.47 2.18 7.04
N GLY A 720 31.30 1.58 6.91
CA GLY A 720 30.01 2.20 7.14
C GLY A 720 29.25 1.58 8.29
N PHE A 721 28.49 2.41 9.00
CA PHE A 721 27.60 2.02 10.07
C PHE A 721 26.22 2.59 9.77
N ASN A 722 25.17 1.80 9.98
CA ASN A 722 23.82 2.30 9.96
C ASN A 722 23.02 1.79 11.16
N VAL A 723 22.14 2.64 11.66
CA VAL A 723 21.19 2.33 12.73
C VAL A 723 19.82 2.82 12.32
N SER A 724 18.80 2.06 12.63
CA SER A 724 17.43 2.53 12.58
C SER A 724 16.72 2.19 13.87
N VAL A 725 15.90 3.12 14.33
CA VAL A 725 14.99 2.94 15.46
C VAL A 725 13.62 3.39 15.00
N SER A 726 12.61 2.56 15.17
CA SER A 726 11.22 2.92 14.92
C SER A 726 10.35 2.59 16.11
N TRP A 727 9.37 3.42 16.36
CA TRP A 727 8.39 3.23 17.42
C TRP A 727 6.99 3.57 16.93
N GLN A 728 6.03 2.77 17.36
CA GLN A 728 4.63 3.10 17.27
C GLN A 728 3.93 2.88 18.61
N ASP A 729 2.94 3.73 18.86
CA ASP A 729 2.04 3.62 20.01
C ASP A 729 1.10 2.42 19.87
N LYS A 730 0.40 2.08 20.97
CA LYS A 730 -0.66 1.10 20.96
C LYS A 730 -1.75 1.43 19.94
N VAL A 731 -2.42 0.40 19.46
CA VAL A 731 -3.53 0.52 18.51
C VAL A 731 -4.75 -0.25 19.01
N TYR A 732 -5.95 0.30 18.83
CA TYR A 732 -7.17 -0.46 19.05
C TYR A 732 -7.37 -1.48 17.92
N ARG A 733 -7.86 -2.66 18.25
CA ARG A 733 -8.10 -3.76 17.31
C ARG A 733 -9.44 -3.64 16.59
N ASN A 734 -10.38 -2.93 17.17
CA ASN A 734 -11.74 -2.78 16.65
C ASN A 734 -12.29 -1.37 16.86
N THR A 735 -13.43 -1.10 16.27
CA THR A 735 -14.12 0.19 16.34
C THR A 735 -14.74 0.48 17.71
N ALA A 736 -15.00 -0.55 18.52
CA ALA A 736 -15.52 -0.41 19.87
C ALA A 736 -14.46 0.13 20.85
N ASN A 737 -13.18 -0.03 20.53
CA ASN A 737 -12.03 0.34 21.35
C ASN A 737 -11.93 -0.43 22.69
N ASP A 738 -12.46 -1.65 22.72
CA ASP A 738 -12.44 -2.53 23.90
C ASP A 738 -11.24 -3.48 23.93
N SER A 739 -10.49 -3.56 22.83
CA SER A 739 -9.29 -4.39 22.69
C SER A 739 -8.18 -3.64 21.96
N GLN A 740 -6.93 -3.91 22.33
CA GLN A 740 -5.75 -3.21 21.77
C GLN A 740 -4.56 -4.16 21.57
N PHE A 741 -3.65 -3.75 20.69
CA PHE A 741 -2.27 -4.23 20.69
C PHE A 741 -1.38 -3.18 21.32
N ASP A 742 -0.38 -3.63 22.06
CA ASP A 742 0.60 -2.74 22.68
C ASP A 742 1.48 -2.05 21.64
N GLY A 743 2.02 -0.89 22.02
CA GLY A 743 3.04 -0.20 21.23
C GLY A 743 4.39 -0.91 21.34
N TYR A 744 5.27 -0.69 20.38
CA TYR A 744 6.57 -1.36 20.33
C TYR A 744 7.66 -0.52 19.69
N TRP A 745 8.90 -0.88 20.03
CA TRP A 745 10.13 -0.35 19.44
C TRP A 745 10.81 -1.42 18.60
N ILE A 746 11.33 -1.05 17.45
CA ILE A 746 12.19 -1.90 16.63
C ILE A 746 13.51 -1.16 16.44
N THR A 747 14.61 -1.87 16.66
CA THR A 747 15.97 -1.37 16.41
C THR A 747 16.67 -2.30 15.44
N ASP A 748 17.21 -1.74 14.37
CA ASP A 748 18.01 -2.46 13.38
C ASP A 748 19.42 -1.85 13.34
N LEU A 749 20.44 -2.69 13.15
CA LEU A 749 21.82 -2.27 12.99
C LEU A 749 22.43 -2.83 11.72
N GLY A 750 23.33 -2.08 11.11
CA GLY A 750 24.10 -2.57 9.97
C GLY A 750 25.54 -2.06 9.98
N ILE A 751 26.42 -2.89 9.46
CA ILE A 751 27.79 -2.57 9.15
C ILE A 751 28.06 -2.84 7.69
N SER A 752 28.86 -2.02 7.06
CA SER A 752 29.24 -2.21 5.67
C SER A 752 30.68 -1.81 5.43
N TYR A 753 31.26 -2.34 4.37
CA TYR A 753 32.59 -1.95 3.95
C TYR A 753 32.65 -1.80 2.43
N GLU A 754 32.90 -0.60 1.99
CA GLU A 754 33.14 -0.31 0.58
C GLU A 754 34.63 -0.43 0.31
N ILE A 755 35.01 -1.47 -0.48
CA ILE A 755 36.41 -1.75 -0.79
C ILE A 755 36.92 -0.65 -1.73
N PRO A 756 37.86 0.18 -1.30
CA PRO A 756 38.39 1.25 -2.14
C PRO A 756 38.91 0.76 -3.47
N ARG A 757 38.59 1.42 -4.58
CA ARG A 757 39.01 1.13 -5.97
C ARG A 757 38.38 -0.09 -6.63
N ASN A 758 37.66 -0.98 -5.90
CA ASN A 758 37.12 -2.22 -6.48
C ASN A 758 35.64 -2.15 -6.74
N HIS A 759 34.97 -1.06 -6.36
CA HIS A 759 33.51 -0.87 -6.50
C HIS A 759 32.69 -2.02 -5.89
N ILE A 760 33.24 -2.71 -4.90
CA ILE A 760 32.59 -3.78 -4.14
C ILE A 760 32.18 -3.22 -2.78
N ARG A 761 30.94 -3.44 -2.41
CA ARG A 761 30.42 -3.16 -1.09
C ARG A 761 29.93 -4.44 -0.43
N LEU A 762 30.46 -4.73 0.75
CA LEU A 762 30.00 -5.78 1.65
C LEU A 762 29.06 -5.16 2.66
N GLY A 763 28.01 -5.85 3.05
CA GLY A 763 27.06 -5.38 4.05
C GLY A 763 26.58 -6.51 4.94
N PHE A 764 26.32 -6.19 6.20
CA PHE A 764 25.69 -7.09 7.17
C PHE A 764 24.69 -6.28 8.00
N ASN A 765 23.44 -6.74 8.04
CA ASN A 765 22.37 -6.11 8.79
C ASN A 765 21.76 -7.11 9.77
N VAL A 766 21.41 -6.63 10.95
CA VAL A 766 20.62 -7.33 11.96
C VAL A 766 19.34 -6.53 12.17
N ASN A 767 18.21 -7.12 11.89
CA ASN A 767 16.89 -6.53 12.07
C ASN A 767 16.27 -7.02 13.38
N ASN A 768 15.44 -6.19 14.02
CA ASN A 768 14.81 -6.46 15.29
C ASN A 768 15.86 -6.94 16.35
N LEU A 769 16.90 -6.16 16.54
CA LEU A 769 18.08 -6.49 17.37
C LEU A 769 17.71 -7.00 18.78
N PHE A 770 16.68 -6.45 19.38
CA PHE A 770 16.25 -6.77 20.75
C PHE A 770 15.16 -7.85 20.81
N ASN A 771 14.88 -8.50 19.70
CA ASN A 771 13.83 -9.53 19.58
C ASN A 771 12.48 -9.06 20.13
N THR A 772 12.10 -7.83 19.76
CA THR A 772 10.83 -7.25 20.22
C THR A 772 9.65 -8.03 19.62
N ASP A 773 8.80 -8.54 20.50
CA ASP A 773 7.56 -9.18 20.12
C ASP A 773 6.44 -8.14 19.90
N TYR A 774 5.79 -8.20 18.76
CA TYR A 774 4.57 -7.43 18.48
C TYR A 774 3.66 -8.20 17.54
N PHE A 775 2.45 -7.69 17.34
CA PHE A 775 1.46 -8.35 16.53
C PHE A 775 0.93 -7.45 15.42
N ASN A 776 0.72 -8.05 14.26
CA ASN A 776 -0.05 -7.48 13.17
C ASN A 776 -1.40 -8.20 13.07
N GLN A 777 -2.47 -7.49 12.67
CA GLN A 777 -3.73 -8.15 12.39
C GLN A 777 -3.63 -8.91 11.08
N SER A 778 -4.21 -10.11 11.04
CA SER A 778 -4.53 -10.80 9.81
C SER A 778 -6.00 -10.56 9.44
N LEU A 779 -6.92 -11.24 10.10
CA LEU A 779 -8.37 -11.12 9.86
C LEU A 779 -9.13 -11.39 11.16
N GLY A 780 -10.25 -10.68 11.36
CA GLY A 780 -11.09 -10.90 12.54
C GLY A 780 -10.34 -10.75 13.86
N ASN A 781 -10.40 -11.77 14.70
CA ASN A 781 -9.73 -11.82 16.00
C ASN A 781 -8.37 -12.54 15.97
N GLN A 782 -7.88 -12.90 14.80
CA GLN A 782 -6.58 -13.52 14.58
C GLN A 782 -5.50 -12.46 14.40
N PHE A 783 -4.27 -12.80 14.68
CA PHE A 783 -3.12 -11.88 14.57
C PHE A 783 -1.83 -12.65 14.27
N VAL A 784 -1.01 -11.99 13.48
CA VAL A 784 0.27 -12.52 13.02
C VAL A 784 1.35 -11.99 13.95
N PRO A 785 2.13 -12.87 14.61
CA PRO A 785 3.28 -12.45 15.39
C PRO A 785 4.37 -11.88 14.49
N SER A 786 5.17 -10.96 15.07
CA SER A 786 6.30 -10.34 14.39
C SER A 786 7.42 -11.32 14.11
N GLU A 787 8.19 -11.05 13.06
CA GLU A 787 9.46 -11.76 12.83
C GLU A 787 10.43 -11.52 13.99
N PRO A 788 11.08 -12.60 14.50
CA PRO A 788 12.12 -12.47 15.52
C PRO A 788 13.38 -11.78 14.97
N THR A 789 14.41 -11.64 15.81
CA THR A 789 15.73 -11.14 15.36
C THR A 789 16.21 -11.95 14.17
N ASN A 790 16.58 -11.24 13.11
CA ASN A 790 17.07 -11.85 11.87
C ASN A 790 18.25 -11.05 11.30
N TRP A 791 18.99 -11.70 10.41
CA TRP A 791 20.16 -11.09 9.78
C TRP A 791 20.16 -11.25 8.27
N MET A 792 20.90 -10.37 7.60
CA MET A 792 21.15 -10.42 6.15
C MET A 792 22.55 -9.93 5.83
N ALA A 793 23.33 -10.76 5.14
CA ALA A 793 24.60 -10.39 4.56
C ALA A 793 24.42 -10.06 3.08
N SER A 794 25.20 -9.11 2.56
CA SER A 794 25.09 -8.72 1.16
C SER A 794 26.45 -8.38 0.55
N ILE A 795 26.58 -8.64 -0.74
CA ILE A 795 27.67 -8.19 -1.60
C ILE A 795 27.07 -7.46 -2.79
N SER A 796 27.58 -6.31 -3.12
CA SER A 796 27.24 -5.58 -4.34
C SER A 796 28.49 -5.14 -5.07
N TYR A 797 28.42 -5.17 -6.40
CA TYR A 797 29.50 -4.81 -7.29
C TYR A 797 28.98 -3.89 -8.40
N LYS A 798 29.67 -2.78 -8.62
CA LYS A 798 29.42 -1.85 -9.73
C LYS A 798 30.55 -1.99 -10.77
N PHE A 799 30.25 -2.09 -12.07
CA PHE A 799 31.22 -2.32 -13.13
C PHE A 799 30.95 -1.51 -14.39
#